data_fa9394eb4612617e197f4ba188ed5ff2
#
_entry.id   fa9394eb4612617e197f4ba188ed5ff2
#
_cell.length_a   1.000
_cell.length_b   1.000
_cell.length_c   1.000
_cell.angle_alpha   90.00
_cell.angle_beta   90.00
_cell.angle_gamma   90.00
#
_symmetry.space_group_name_H-M   'P 1'
#
loop_
_entity.id
_entity.type
_entity.pdbx_description
1 polymer ?
#
loop_
_entity_poly.entity_id
_entity_poly.type
_entity_poly.pdbx_seq_one_letter_code
_entity_poly.pdbx_strand_id
1 'polypeptide(L)'
;MKKFADVILPLPLHTCFTYSLPDEWADEVQTGCRVVVPFGRKKYYTAIVRNVHYCAPTEYEVKEVSALLDARPILLPRQFKFWEWLSDYYLCTQGDVYKAALPSGLKLESETIVEYNPDFESDVRLPEKEQKILDMLSADPEQCVTKLEKETGIKNILSVIKSLLDKEAIFVKEELRRTYKPKTENRVRLTTAARNEHRLHIFFDELQRRAPKQLDLLMKYLEFSGYLSGRDIKEVSKAELLQRTSATPAVFNGLVDRGVFEVYQQEIGRIDKTLLKEVIPVNPLNEHQQHAYHSILENFQSKNVCLLHGVTASGKTEVYIHLIEETIRQGKQVLYLLPEIALTAQITERLQRVFGSRLGIYHSKFPDAERVEIWQKQLSEADYDIILGVRSSVFLPFRNLGLVIVDEEHENTYKQQDPAPRYHARNAAIVLASMYGAKTLLGTATPSVETWHNATSGKYGLVELKERYKEIQLPEIIPVDIKELHRKKMMKGPFSPLLLQYIREALEQKEQVILFQNRRGFAPMIECNTCGWVPKCKNCDVSLTYHKGLNQLTCHYCGYTYQLPRICPACEGTDLRNRGFGTEKIEDDIKALFPDARVARMDLDTTRTRTAYERIISDFQQGKTDILIGTQMVSKGLDFDHVSIVGILNADTMLNYPDFRAYERAFQLMAQVAGRAGRKNKRGRVVLQTKSIDHPIIPQVIANDYEAMVGGQLAERQMFHYPPYYRLVYVYLKNRNETLLDLMAQTMAAKLRTVFGNRVLGPDKPPVARVQTLFIRKIVLKIETNAPMARARELLVQVQKEMVAEDRFKSLIVYYDVDPM
;
A
#
# COMPACT_ATOMS: atom_id res chain seq x y z
N MET A 1 -33.42 -31.89 0.38
CA MET A 1 -33.60 -30.66 1.19
C MET A 1 -32.88 -29.51 0.48
N LYS A 2 -33.56 -28.37 0.34
CA LYS A 2 -32.99 -27.20 -0.33
C LYS A 2 -31.81 -26.66 0.51
N LYS A 3 -30.65 -26.45 -0.11
CA LYS A 3 -29.45 -25.87 0.54
C LYS A 3 -29.45 -24.34 0.37
N PHE A 4 -28.88 -23.66 1.32
CA PHE A 4 -28.74 -22.20 1.36
C PHE A 4 -27.29 -21.82 1.62
N ALA A 5 -26.89 -20.67 1.12
CA ALA A 5 -25.56 -20.11 1.36
C ALA A 5 -25.67 -18.70 1.94
N ASP A 6 -25.01 -18.48 3.06
CA ASP A 6 -24.74 -17.12 3.56
C ASP A 6 -23.56 -16.55 2.81
N VAL A 7 -23.70 -15.34 2.29
CA VAL A 7 -22.67 -14.72 1.47
C VAL A 7 -22.25 -13.34 1.98
N ILE A 8 -20.97 -13.02 1.78
CA ILE A 8 -20.39 -11.69 2.00
C ILE A 8 -20.41 -10.94 0.68
N LEU A 9 -21.14 -9.83 0.63
CA LEU A 9 -21.17 -8.91 -0.51
C LEU A 9 -20.07 -7.84 -0.41
N PRO A 10 -19.53 -7.32 -1.52
CA PRO A 10 -18.57 -6.21 -1.52
C PRO A 10 -19.27 -4.85 -1.26
N LEU A 11 -20.12 -4.79 -0.26
CA LEU A 11 -20.91 -3.63 0.13
C LEU A 11 -20.74 -3.35 1.62
N PRO A 12 -20.86 -2.10 2.08
CA PRO A 12 -20.76 -1.75 3.49
C PRO A 12 -22.01 -2.15 4.29
N LEU A 13 -22.29 -3.46 4.33
CA LEU A 13 -23.44 -4.06 5.00
C LEU A 13 -22.99 -4.82 6.23
N HIS A 14 -23.72 -4.68 7.32
CA HIS A 14 -23.38 -5.29 8.61
C HIS A 14 -23.81 -6.75 8.74
N THR A 15 -24.67 -7.24 7.82
CA THR A 15 -25.21 -8.59 7.84
C THR A 15 -24.83 -9.35 6.58
N CYS A 16 -24.60 -10.66 6.72
CA CYS A 16 -24.59 -11.56 5.57
C CYS A 16 -26.02 -11.75 5.03
N PHE A 17 -26.13 -12.05 3.76
CA PHE A 17 -27.41 -12.37 3.12
C PHE A 17 -27.43 -13.84 2.70
N THR A 18 -28.58 -14.47 2.91
CA THR A 18 -28.79 -15.88 2.56
C THR A 18 -29.42 -16.00 1.19
N TYR A 19 -28.85 -16.88 0.36
CA TYR A 19 -29.35 -17.22 -0.98
C TYR A 19 -29.63 -18.72 -1.07
N SER A 20 -30.60 -19.14 -1.87
CA SER A 20 -30.84 -20.55 -2.16
C SER A 20 -29.87 -21.05 -3.22
N LEU A 21 -29.40 -22.29 -3.09
CA LEU A 21 -28.52 -22.92 -4.07
C LEU A 21 -29.38 -23.73 -5.06
N PRO A 22 -29.15 -23.56 -6.39
CA PRO A 22 -29.69 -24.49 -7.38
C PRO A 22 -29.23 -25.92 -7.14
N ASP A 23 -30.06 -26.91 -7.46
CA ASP A 23 -29.75 -28.32 -7.28
C ASP A 23 -28.48 -28.74 -8.05
N GLU A 24 -28.21 -28.09 -9.19
CA GLU A 24 -27.03 -28.33 -10.03
C GLU A 24 -25.69 -28.07 -9.26
N TRP A 25 -25.65 -27.09 -8.38
CA TRP A 25 -24.44 -26.68 -7.66
C TRP A 25 -24.47 -26.96 -6.17
N ALA A 26 -25.57 -27.52 -5.68
CA ALA A 26 -25.80 -27.70 -4.24
C ALA A 26 -24.69 -28.53 -3.56
N ASP A 27 -24.06 -29.47 -4.26
CA ASP A 27 -22.99 -30.31 -3.73
C ASP A 27 -21.58 -29.77 -4.07
N GLU A 28 -21.47 -28.83 -5.01
CA GLU A 28 -20.18 -28.23 -5.44
C GLU A 28 -19.84 -26.97 -4.65
N VAL A 29 -20.86 -26.22 -4.21
CA VAL A 29 -20.65 -24.95 -3.50
C VAL A 29 -20.07 -25.21 -2.10
N GLN A 30 -18.90 -24.65 -1.85
CA GLN A 30 -18.18 -24.72 -0.59
C GLN A 30 -17.92 -23.32 0.01
N THR A 31 -17.72 -23.27 1.32
CA THR A 31 -17.23 -22.06 2.01
C THR A 31 -15.95 -21.56 1.37
N GLY A 32 -15.90 -20.29 0.98
CA GLY A 32 -14.75 -19.68 0.30
C GLY A 32 -14.84 -19.63 -1.22
N CYS A 33 -15.86 -20.26 -1.84
CA CYS A 33 -16.13 -20.09 -3.28
C CYS A 33 -16.80 -18.76 -3.58
N ARG A 34 -16.57 -18.24 -4.78
CA ARG A 34 -17.28 -17.08 -5.30
C ARG A 34 -18.56 -17.52 -6.01
N VAL A 35 -19.61 -16.77 -5.76
CA VAL A 35 -20.90 -16.93 -6.42
C VAL A 35 -21.39 -15.59 -6.95
N VAL A 36 -22.20 -15.62 -7.99
CA VAL A 36 -22.93 -14.45 -8.49
C VAL A 36 -24.32 -14.43 -7.89
N VAL A 37 -24.66 -13.32 -7.24
CA VAL A 37 -25.96 -13.16 -6.59
C VAL A 37 -26.65 -11.87 -6.99
N PRO A 38 -28.00 -11.90 -7.18
CA PRO A 38 -28.79 -10.69 -7.42
C PRO A 38 -29.02 -9.93 -6.12
N PHE A 39 -28.71 -8.61 -6.10
CA PHE A 39 -28.97 -7.75 -4.96
C PHE A 39 -29.69 -6.46 -5.37
N GLY A 40 -30.76 -6.12 -4.66
CA GLY A 40 -31.68 -5.05 -5.08
C GLY A 40 -32.55 -5.46 -6.26
N ARG A 41 -32.94 -4.50 -7.11
CA ARG A 41 -33.93 -4.78 -8.23
C ARG A 41 -33.26 -5.30 -9.50
N LYS A 42 -32.00 -4.82 -9.82
CA LYS A 42 -31.38 -5.12 -11.13
C LYS A 42 -29.86 -5.35 -11.06
N LYS A 43 -29.24 -5.40 -9.84
CA LYS A 43 -27.79 -5.51 -9.70
C LYS A 43 -27.34 -6.90 -9.33
N TYR A 44 -26.24 -7.33 -9.92
CA TYR A 44 -25.55 -8.56 -9.59
C TYR A 44 -24.19 -8.26 -8.97
N TYR A 45 -23.80 -9.07 -8.01
CA TYR A 45 -22.52 -8.94 -7.33
C TYR A 45 -21.82 -10.28 -7.23
N THR A 46 -20.50 -10.26 -7.35
CA THR A 46 -19.69 -11.38 -6.92
C THR A 46 -19.66 -11.38 -5.39
N ALA A 47 -20.14 -12.44 -4.80
CA ALA A 47 -20.16 -12.65 -3.36
C ALA A 47 -19.29 -13.84 -2.98
N ILE A 48 -18.82 -13.87 -1.73
CA ILE A 48 -18.07 -15.00 -1.16
C ILE A 48 -18.98 -15.80 -0.27
N VAL A 49 -19.06 -17.10 -0.50
CA VAL A 49 -19.81 -18.03 0.36
C VAL A 49 -19.10 -18.14 1.71
N ARG A 50 -19.80 -17.74 2.77
CA ARG A 50 -19.31 -17.82 4.14
C ARG A 50 -19.68 -19.13 4.82
N ASN A 51 -20.91 -19.59 4.60
CA ASN A 51 -21.44 -20.80 5.20
C ASN A 51 -22.50 -21.42 4.29
N VAL A 52 -22.62 -22.75 4.33
CA VAL A 52 -23.68 -23.51 3.62
C VAL A 52 -24.50 -24.25 4.66
N HIS A 53 -25.84 -24.16 4.59
CA HIS A 53 -26.75 -24.70 5.57
C HIS A 53 -28.11 -25.06 4.95
N TYR A 54 -29.04 -25.59 5.77
CA TYR A 54 -30.38 -26.03 5.33
C TYR A 54 -31.51 -25.14 5.90
N CYS A 55 -31.20 -24.08 6.62
CA CYS A 55 -32.19 -23.18 7.25
C CYS A 55 -32.51 -22.01 6.33
N ALA A 56 -33.78 -21.89 5.90
CA ALA A 56 -34.22 -20.70 5.17
C ALA A 56 -34.46 -19.54 6.15
N PRO A 57 -34.06 -18.28 5.83
CA PRO A 57 -34.45 -17.13 6.62
C PRO A 57 -35.96 -16.88 6.52
N THR A 58 -36.54 -16.37 7.61
CA THR A 58 -37.98 -16.09 7.72
C THR A 58 -38.35 -14.63 7.48
N GLU A 59 -37.32 -13.74 7.45
CA GLU A 59 -37.54 -12.29 7.44
C GLU A 59 -37.68 -11.70 6.04
N TYR A 60 -37.25 -12.43 4.99
CA TYR A 60 -37.30 -11.98 3.60
C TYR A 60 -37.36 -13.14 2.62
N GLU A 61 -37.85 -12.85 1.40
CA GLU A 61 -37.89 -13.81 0.30
C GLU A 61 -36.47 -14.10 -0.21
N VAL A 62 -36.12 -15.39 -0.20
CA VAL A 62 -34.76 -15.83 -0.56
C VAL A 62 -34.63 -15.90 -2.08
N LYS A 63 -33.70 -15.13 -2.62
CA LYS A 63 -33.30 -15.19 -4.03
C LYS A 63 -32.30 -16.34 -4.25
N GLU A 64 -32.21 -16.77 -5.51
CA GLU A 64 -31.32 -17.86 -5.89
C GLU A 64 -29.96 -17.36 -6.38
N VAL A 65 -28.90 -18.13 -6.14
CA VAL A 65 -27.56 -17.89 -6.71
C VAL A 65 -27.64 -18.03 -8.22
N SER A 66 -27.09 -17.07 -8.95
CA SER A 66 -27.18 -17.00 -10.41
C SER A 66 -26.05 -17.73 -11.14
N ALA A 67 -24.88 -17.87 -10.52
CA ALA A 67 -23.76 -18.63 -11.05
C ALA A 67 -22.74 -19.01 -9.97
N LEU A 68 -22.10 -20.17 -10.12
CA LEU A 68 -20.89 -20.57 -9.39
C LEU A 68 -19.66 -20.21 -10.23
N LEU A 69 -18.68 -19.53 -9.61
CA LEU A 69 -17.47 -19.03 -10.32
C LEU A 69 -16.24 -19.90 -10.12
N ASP A 70 -16.19 -20.65 -9.02
CA ASP A 70 -15.02 -21.41 -8.63
C ASP A 70 -15.36 -22.86 -8.34
N ALA A 71 -14.60 -23.78 -8.92
CA ALA A 71 -14.66 -25.22 -8.61
C ALA A 71 -14.00 -25.55 -7.24
N ARG A 72 -13.19 -24.66 -6.69
CA ARG A 72 -12.49 -24.79 -5.39
C ARG A 72 -12.50 -23.44 -4.66
N PRO A 73 -12.50 -23.46 -3.30
CA PRO A 73 -12.45 -22.24 -2.52
C PRO A 73 -11.25 -21.36 -2.87
N ILE A 74 -11.48 -20.05 -3.01
CA ILE A 74 -10.43 -19.05 -3.18
C ILE A 74 -10.03 -18.40 -1.86
N LEU A 75 -10.77 -18.65 -0.79
CA LEU A 75 -10.47 -18.22 0.58
C LEU A 75 -10.35 -19.43 1.49
N LEU A 76 -9.33 -19.38 2.34
CA LEU A 76 -9.08 -20.40 3.37
C LEU A 76 -9.86 -20.08 4.66
N PRO A 77 -10.19 -21.07 5.51
CA PRO A 77 -10.94 -20.84 6.75
C PRO A 77 -10.29 -19.83 7.72
N ARG A 78 -8.94 -19.77 7.77
CA ARG A 78 -8.21 -18.80 8.60
C ARG A 78 -8.35 -17.37 8.10
N GLN A 79 -8.51 -17.16 6.79
CA GLN A 79 -8.76 -15.81 6.23
C GLN A 79 -10.09 -15.25 6.68
N PHE A 80 -11.15 -16.07 6.80
CA PHE A 80 -12.43 -15.60 7.35
C PHE A 80 -12.29 -15.11 8.79
N LYS A 81 -11.59 -15.86 9.66
CA LYS A 81 -11.33 -15.44 11.04
C LYS A 81 -10.53 -14.13 11.09
N PHE A 82 -9.58 -13.98 10.18
CA PHE A 82 -8.81 -12.74 10.06
C PHE A 82 -9.67 -11.56 9.58
N TRP A 83 -10.58 -11.78 8.61
CA TRP A 83 -11.50 -10.75 8.14
C TRP A 83 -12.51 -10.34 9.23
N GLU A 84 -12.99 -11.29 10.01
CA GLU A 84 -13.85 -11.02 11.18
C GLU A 84 -13.12 -10.14 12.19
N TRP A 85 -11.92 -10.53 12.56
CA TRP A 85 -11.11 -9.75 13.49
C TRP A 85 -10.87 -8.32 12.94
N LEU A 86 -10.55 -8.17 11.64
CA LEU A 86 -10.36 -6.86 11.03
C LEU A 86 -11.63 -6.00 11.07
N SER A 87 -12.79 -6.58 10.74
CA SER A 87 -14.05 -5.85 10.76
C SER A 87 -14.42 -5.40 12.16
N ASP A 88 -14.24 -6.29 13.15
CA ASP A 88 -14.55 -6.00 14.54
C ASP A 88 -13.59 -4.99 15.15
N TYR A 89 -12.28 -5.17 14.92
CA TYR A 89 -11.27 -4.30 15.52
C TYR A 89 -11.32 -2.88 14.96
N TYR A 90 -11.43 -2.75 13.63
CA TYR A 90 -11.41 -1.46 12.94
C TYR A 90 -12.79 -0.85 12.69
N LEU A 91 -13.86 -1.43 13.26
CA LEU A 91 -15.23 -0.92 13.17
C LEU A 91 -15.67 -0.68 11.71
N CYS A 92 -15.45 -1.67 10.87
CA CYS A 92 -15.89 -1.68 9.47
C CYS A 92 -16.70 -2.95 9.16
N THR A 93 -17.23 -3.05 7.96
CA THR A 93 -18.00 -4.22 7.56
C THR A 93 -17.12 -5.30 6.92
N GLN A 94 -17.57 -6.56 6.92
CA GLN A 94 -16.88 -7.63 6.19
C GLN A 94 -16.83 -7.37 4.69
N GLY A 95 -17.82 -6.66 4.13
CA GLY A 95 -17.84 -6.21 2.75
C GLY A 95 -16.73 -5.20 2.43
N ASP A 96 -16.39 -4.31 3.39
CA ASP A 96 -15.24 -3.42 3.26
C ASP A 96 -13.92 -4.20 3.23
N VAL A 97 -13.80 -5.21 4.13
CA VAL A 97 -12.62 -6.09 4.15
C VAL A 97 -12.50 -6.88 2.84
N TYR A 98 -13.59 -7.45 2.34
CA TYR A 98 -13.64 -8.14 1.06
C TYR A 98 -13.13 -7.26 -0.09
N LYS A 99 -13.62 -6.01 -0.16
CA LYS A 99 -13.17 -5.04 -1.18
C LYS A 99 -11.67 -4.80 -1.15
N ALA A 100 -11.09 -4.67 0.04
CA ALA A 100 -9.68 -4.39 0.22
C ALA A 100 -8.79 -5.62 0.01
N ALA A 101 -9.28 -6.81 0.38
CA ALA A 101 -8.51 -8.05 0.38
C ALA A 101 -8.31 -8.63 -1.01
N LEU A 102 -9.39 -8.77 -1.79
CA LEU A 102 -9.30 -9.44 -3.08
C LEU A 102 -8.85 -8.49 -4.21
N PRO A 103 -7.96 -8.95 -5.10
CA PRO A 103 -7.68 -8.28 -6.37
C PRO A 103 -8.94 -8.06 -7.20
N SER A 104 -8.98 -6.98 -7.99
CA SER A 104 -10.18 -6.66 -8.79
C SER A 104 -10.48 -7.72 -9.83
N GLY A 105 -9.44 -8.37 -10.39
CA GLY A 105 -9.63 -9.47 -11.35
C GLY A 105 -10.27 -10.74 -10.79
N LEU A 106 -10.35 -10.86 -9.46
CA LEU A 106 -11.14 -11.91 -8.81
C LEU A 106 -12.57 -11.49 -8.53
N LYS A 107 -12.97 -10.26 -8.88
CA LYS A 107 -14.33 -9.76 -8.79
C LYS A 107 -14.89 -9.65 -10.20
N LEU A 108 -16.16 -10.03 -10.38
CA LEU A 108 -16.90 -9.64 -11.56
C LEU A 108 -17.45 -8.24 -11.28
N GLU A 109 -17.20 -7.34 -12.16
CA GLU A 109 -17.81 -6.01 -12.10
C GLU A 109 -19.07 -6.02 -12.96
N SER A 110 -20.15 -5.47 -12.42
CA SER A 110 -21.37 -5.19 -13.16
C SER A 110 -21.03 -4.05 -14.13
N GLU A 111 -20.97 -4.35 -15.41
CA GLU A 111 -20.81 -3.36 -16.45
C GLU A 111 -22.17 -3.03 -17.03
N THR A 112 -22.51 -1.75 -17.03
CA THR A 112 -23.76 -1.28 -17.61
C THR A 112 -23.68 -1.36 -19.13
N ILE A 113 -24.51 -2.21 -19.73
CA ILE A 113 -24.69 -2.31 -21.19
C ILE A 113 -25.94 -1.52 -21.56
N VAL A 114 -25.77 -0.72 -22.58
CA VAL A 114 -26.85 0.06 -23.19
C VAL A 114 -27.28 -0.63 -24.46
N GLU A 115 -28.58 -0.92 -24.58
CA GLU A 115 -29.21 -1.55 -25.74
C GLU A 115 -30.10 -0.55 -26.44
N TYR A 116 -29.99 -0.48 -27.78
CA TYR A 116 -30.86 0.37 -28.60
C TYR A 116 -32.30 -0.12 -28.58
N ASN A 117 -33.27 0.79 -28.42
CA ASN A 117 -34.67 0.47 -28.57
C ASN A 117 -35.10 0.65 -30.05
N PRO A 118 -35.33 -0.43 -30.81
CA PRO A 118 -35.68 -0.34 -32.22
C PRO A 118 -37.05 0.28 -32.46
N ASP A 119 -37.93 0.31 -31.44
CA ASP A 119 -39.29 0.87 -31.53
C ASP A 119 -39.35 2.35 -31.16
N PHE A 120 -38.13 2.99 -30.89
CA PHE A 120 -38.11 4.40 -30.53
C PHE A 120 -38.31 5.31 -31.73
N GLU A 121 -39.37 6.09 -31.73
CA GLU A 121 -39.62 7.20 -32.63
C GLU A 121 -39.68 8.50 -31.85
N SER A 122 -39.00 9.54 -32.32
CA SER A 122 -38.96 10.85 -31.64
C SER A 122 -39.59 11.90 -32.56
N ASP A 123 -40.64 12.53 -32.08
CA ASP A 123 -41.28 13.68 -32.77
C ASP A 123 -40.46 14.99 -32.62
N VAL A 124 -39.45 15.00 -31.76
CA VAL A 124 -38.60 16.15 -31.44
C VAL A 124 -37.14 15.86 -31.77
N ARG A 125 -36.45 16.84 -32.36
CA ARG A 125 -35.01 16.76 -32.63
C ARG A 125 -34.25 16.59 -31.33
N LEU A 126 -33.51 15.49 -31.21
CA LEU A 126 -32.67 15.18 -30.06
C LEU A 126 -31.44 16.09 -29.96
N PRO A 127 -30.94 16.41 -28.74
CA PRO A 127 -29.69 17.07 -28.57
C PRO A 127 -28.53 16.33 -29.25
N GLU A 128 -27.54 17.04 -29.77
CA GLU A 128 -26.40 16.48 -30.53
C GLU A 128 -25.67 15.33 -29.78
N LYS A 129 -25.52 15.42 -28.47
CA LYS A 129 -24.87 14.37 -27.65
C LYS A 129 -25.73 13.11 -27.55
N GLU A 130 -27.03 13.22 -27.50
CA GLU A 130 -27.96 12.10 -27.46
C GLU A 130 -28.02 11.41 -28.81
N GLN A 131 -28.10 12.19 -29.88
CA GLN A 131 -28.11 11.68 -31.27
C GLN A 131 -26.84 10.88 -31.55
N LYS A 132 -25.66 11.39 -31.15
CA LYS A 132 -24.38 10.71 -31.33
C LYS A 132 -24.34 9.33 -30.69
N ILE A 133 -24.91 9.19 -29.49
CA ILE A 133 -25.02 7.88 -28.81
C ILE A 133 -25.97 6.96 -29.57
N LEU A 134 -27.13 7.44 -29.97
CA LEU A 134 -28.08 6.63 -30.70
C LEU A 134 -27.56 6.18 -32.08
N ASP A 135 -26.81 7.03 -32.77
CA ASP A 135 -26.20 6.67 -34.07
C ASP A 135 -25.19 5.52 -33.89
N MET A 136 -24.42 5.53 -32.79
CA MET A 136 -23.50 4.43 -32.47
C MET A 136 -24.25 3.14 -32.09
N LEU A 137 -25.29 3.26 -31.31
CA LEU A 137 -26.10 2.10 -30.90
C LEU A 137 -26.95 1.53 -32.05
N SER A 138 -27.32 2.34 -33.03
CA SER A 138 -27.96 1.84 -34.22
C SER A 138 -27.05 0.99 -35.12
N ALA A 139 -25.72 1.25 -35.06
CA ALA A 139 -24.71 0.46 -35.79
C ALA A 139 -24.29 -0.81 -35.03
N ASP A 140 -24.24 -0.74 -33.69
CA ASP A 140 -23.91 -1.85 -32.79
C ASP A 140 -24.89 -1.78 -31.60
N PRO A 141 -26.00 -2.55 -31.63
CA PRO A 141 -27.15 -2.35 -30.73
C PRO A 141 -26.86 -2.52 -29.24
N GLU A 142 -25.83 -3.26 -28.86
CA GLU A 142 -25.46 -3.47 -27.48
C GLU A 142 -24.02 -2.99 -27.21
N GLN A 143 -23.86 -1.92 -26.44
CA GLN A 143 -22.52 -1.42 -26.08
C GLN A 143 -22.40 -1.06 -24.62
N CYS A 144 -21.18 -1.28 -24.04
CA CYS A 144 -20.93 -0.88 -22.67
C CYS A 144 -20.69 0.64 -22.55
N VAL A 145 -21.12 1.21 -21.43
CA VAL A 145 -20.99 2.65 -21.15
C VAL A 145 -19.57 3.13 -21.24
N THR A 146 -18.59 2.37 -20.79
CA THR A 146 -17.16 2.68 -20.87
C THR A 146 -16.62 2.74 -22.30
N LYS A 147 -17.15 1.93 -23.22
CA LYS A 147 -16.81 1.99 -24.64
C LYS A 147 -17.42 3.23 -25.28
N LEU A 148 -18.71 3.50 -25.02
CA LEU A 148 -19.41 4.70 -25.51
C LEU A 148 -18.72 6.00 -25.05
N GLU A 149 -18.26 6.06 -23.79
CA GLU A 149 -17.53 7.23 -23.28
C GLU A 149 -16.21 7.49 -24.02
N LYS A 150 -15.44 6.43 -24.29
CA LYS A 150 -14.16 6.52 -25.02
C LYS A 150 -14.36 6.93 -26.48
N GLU A 151 -15.34 6.35 -27.16
CA GLU A 151 -15.57 6.57 -28.60
C GLU A 151 -16.31 7.90 -28.89
N THR A 152 -17.22 8.31 -28.01
CA THR A 152 -17.92 9.59 -28.15
C THR A 152 -17.14 10.78 -27.62
N GLY A 153 -16.24 10.57 -26.62
CA GLY A 153 -15.53 11.64 -25.91
C GLY A 153 -16.44 12.51 -25.04
N ILE A 154 -17.68 12.08 -24.75
CA ILE A 154 -18.67 12.85 -23.99
C ILE A 154 -18.31 12.78 -22.50
N LYS A 155 -17.87 13.90 -21.92
CA LYS A 155 -17.69 14.03 -20.46
C LYS A 155 -19.05 13.93 -19.77
N ASN A 156 -19.13 13.07 -18.72
CA ASN A 156 -20.37 12.83 -17.96
C ASN A 156 -21.47 12.12 -18.78
N ILE A 157 -21.09 11.07 -19.52
CA ILE A 157 -21.98 10.28 -20.39
C ILE A 157 -23.22 9.73 -19.65
N LEU A 158 -23.10 9.43 -18.34
CA LEU A 158 -24.18 8.88 -17.52
C LEU A 158 -25.43 9.79 -17.49
N SER A 159 -25.25 11.12 -17.55
CA SER A 159 -26.38 12.05 -17.60
C SER A 159 -27.12 11.99 -18.94
N VAL A 160 -26.38 11.77 -20.03
CA VAL A 160 -26.95 11.62 -21.38
C VAL A 160 -27.69 10.27 -21.52
N ILE A 161 -27.09 9.20 -21.01
CA ILE A 161 -27.72 7.87 -20.95
C ILE A 161 -29.01 7.90 -20.13
N LYS A 162 -29.00 8.60 -18.98
CA LYS A 162 -30.21 8.77 -18.19
C LYS A 162 -31.31 9.49 -18.96
N SER A 163 -30.98 10.54 -19.68
CA SER A 163 -31.93 11.29 -20.50
C SER A 163 -32.52 10.45 -21.63
N LEU A 164 -31.70 9.62 -22.28
CA LEU A 164 -32.16 8.67 -23.32
C LEU A 164 -33.02 7.54 -22.73
N LEU A 165 -32.73 7.11 -21.52
CA LEU A 165 -33.52 6.12 -20.79
C LEU A 165 -34.87 6.70 -20.39
N ASP A 166 -34.90 7.94 -19.89
CA ASP A 166 -36.13 8.65 -19.52
C ASP A 166 -37.04 8.90 -20.76
N LYS A 167 -36.47 8.90 -21.97
CA LYS A 167 -37.15 8.99 -23.25
C LYS A 167 -37.50 7.63 -23.86
N GLU A 168 -37.16 6.54 -23.17
CA GLU A 168 -37.33 5.17 -23.66
C GLU A 168 -36.60 4.86 -25.00
N ALA A 169 -35.60 5.65 -25.34
CA ALA A 169 -34.80 5.48 -26.57
C ALA A 169 -33.78 4.33 -26.45
N ILE A 170 -33.50 3.93 -25.24
CA ILE A 170 -32.55 2.85 -24.94
C ILE A 170 -33.03 2.03 -23.75
N PHE A 171 -32.53 0.79 -23.69
CA PHE A 171 -32.67 -0.07 -22.53
C PHE A 171 -31.31 -0.19 -21.84
N VAL A 172 -31.29 -0.52 -20.54
CA VAL A 172 -30.08 -0.73 -19.77
C VAL A 172 -30.08 -2.13 -19.20
N LYS A 173 -29.06 -2.91 -19.55
CA LYS A 173 -28.75 -4.21 -18.95
C LYS A 173 -27.49 -4.09 -18.11
N GLU A 174 -27.43 -4.75 -16.96
CA GLU A 174 -26.19 -4.94 -16.22
C GLU A 174 -25.66 -6.35 -16.51
N GLU A 175 -24.51 -6.43 -17.17
CA GLU A 175 -23.78 -7.68 -17.38
C GLU A 175 -22.57 -7.79 -16.46
N LEU A 176 -22.29 -9.02 -16.03
CA LEU A 176 -21.11 -9.34 -15.25
C LEU A 176 -20.00 -9.79 -16.20
N ARG A 177 -18.91 -9.02 -16.24
CA ARG A 177 -17.73 -9.37 -17.03
C ARG A 177 -16.56 -9.80 -16.16
N ARG A 178 -15.86 -10.85 -16.62
CA ARG A 178 -14.59 -11.23 -16.02
C ARG A 178 -13.53 -10.16 -16.38
N THR A 179 -12.99 -9.49 -15.40
CA THR A 179 -11.91 -8.52 -15.58
C THR A 179 -10.55 -9.19 -15.82
N TYR A 180 -10.42 -10.47 -15.42
CA TYR A 180 -9.21 -11.27 -15.63
C TYR A 180 -9.38 -12.25 -16.80
N LYS A 181 -8.39 -12.23 -17.73
CA LYS A 181 -8.20 -13.24 -18.75
C LYS A 181 -6.80 -13.84 -18.58
N PRO A 182 -6.66 -15.17 -18.43
CA PRO A 182 -5.35 -15.81 -18.41
C PRO A 182 -4.56 -15.46 -19.69
N LYS A 183 -3.26 -15.29 -19.56
CA LYS A 183 -2.38 -15.20 -20.72
C LYS A 183 -2.14 -16.60 -21.24
N THR A 184 -2.54 -16.89 -22.47
CA THR A 184 -2.29 -18.18 -23.11
C THR A 184 -1.18 -18.04 -24.15
N GLU A 185 -0.37 -19.07 -24.28
CA GLU A 185 0.63 -19.20 -25.31
C GLU A 185 0.36 -20.46 -26.13
N ASN A 186 0.55 -20.37 -27.45
CA ASN A 186 0.48 -21.53 -28.33
C ASN A 186 1.76 -22.35 -28.18
N ARG A 187 1.62 -23.55 -27.62
CA ARG A 187 2.68 -24.53 -27.47
C ARG A 187 2.58 -25.61 -28.54
N VAL A 188 3.72 -26.20 -28.86
CA VAL A 188 3.86 -27.21 -29.92
C VAL A 188 4.26 -28.51 -29.28
N ARG A 189 3.60 -29.59 -29.68
CA ARG A 189 3.99 -30.96 -29.35
C ARG A 189 3.86 -31.87 -30.57
N LEU A 190 4.57 -32.98 -30.55
CA LEU A 190 4.34 -34.03 -31.53
C LEU A 190 2.99 -34.70 -31.33
N THR A 191 2.27 -34.95 -32.40
CA THR A 191 1.04 -35.76 -32.36
C THR A 191 1.34 -37.18 -31.86
N THR A 192 0.33 -37.91 -31.37
CA THR A 192 0.48 -39.28 -30.92
C THR A 192 1.05 -40.16 -32.03
N ALA A 193 0.70 -39.89 -33.30
CA ALA A 193 1.23 -40.59 -34.46
C ALA A 193 2.73 -40.31 -34.68
N ALA A 194 3.17 -39.03 -34.51
CA ALA A 194 4.57 -38.64 -34.72
C ALA A 194 5.49 -38.99 -33.54
N ARG A 195 4.94 -39.37 -32.38
CA ARG A 195 5.71 -39.91 -31.23
C ARG A 195 6.13 -41.37 -31.43
N ASN A 196 5.50 -42.07 -32.39
CA ASN A 196 5.90 -43.44 -32.71
C ASN A 196 7.17 -43.36 -33.59
N GLU A 197 8.24 -44.03 -33.14
CA GLU A 197 9.56 -43.96 -33.74
C GLU A 197 9.59 -44.44 -35.22
N HIS A 198 8.83 -45.46 -35.54
CA HIS A 198 8.71 -45.97 -36.90
C HIS A 198 7.99 -44.98 -37.82
N ARG A 199 6.91 -44.33 -37.35
CA ARG A 199 6.22 -43.29 -38.09
C ARG A 199 7.03 -41.99 -38.23
N LEU A 200 7.80 -41.66 -37.22
CA LEU A 200 8.68 -40.51 -37.26
C LEU A 200 9.73 -40.66 -38.33
N HIS A 201 10.30 -41.83 -38.52
CA HIS A 201 11.23 -42.18 -39.61
C HIS A 201 10.55 -42.05 -40.97
N ILE A 202 9.32 -42.48 -41.14
CA ILE A 202 8.54 -42.29 -42.38
C ILE A 202 8.37 -40.80 -42.72
N PHE A 203 8.05 -40.01 -41.72
CA PHE A 203 7.96 -38.54 -41.88
C PHE A 203 9.31 -37.93 -42.31
N PHE A 204 10.43 -38.38 -41.73
CA PHE A 204 11.76 -37.93 -42.18
C PHE A 204 12.02 -38.21 -43.65
N ASP A 205 11.77 -39.44 -44.11
CA ASP A 205 12.00 -39.86 -45.50
C ASP A 205 11.12 -39.06 -46.50
N GLU A 206 9.85 -38.84 -46.14
CA GLU A 206 8.93 -38.07 -46.96
C GLU A 206 9.31 -36.59 -47.01
N LEU A 207 9.67 -35.98 -45.85
CA LEU A 207 10.04 -34.57 -45.79
C LEU A 207 11.39 -34.30 -46.45
N GLN A 208 12.35 -35.24 -46.39
CA GLN A 208 13.64 -35.11 -47.06
C GLN A 208 13.47 -35.00 -48.57
N ARG A 209 12.54 -35.77 -49.13
CA ARG A 209 12.30 -35.78 -50.60
C ARG A 209 11.44 -34.60 -51.09
N ARG A 210 10.47 -34.12 -50.28
CA ARG A 210 9.43 -33.19 -50.79
C ARG A 210 9.41 -31.84 -50.10
N ALA A 211 9.98 -31.68 -48.90
CA ALA A 211 9.85 -30.46 -48.06
C ALA A 211 11.05 -30.24 -47.11
N PRO A 212 12.29 -30.01 -47.62
CA PRO A 212 13.51 -29.93 -46.79
C PRO A 212 13.45 -28.84 -45.70
N LYS A 213 12.72 -27.74 -45.91
CA LYS A 213 12.52 -26.70 -44.90
C LYS A 213 11.63 -27.16 -43.73
N GLN A 214 10.68 -28.04 -43.99
CA GLN A 214 9.85 -28.64 -42.93
C GLN A 214 10.66 -29.69 -42.14
N LEU A 215 11.55 -30.43 -42.81
CA LEU A 215 12.46 -31.35 -42.14
C LEU A 215 13.40 -30.59 -41.19
N ASP A 216 14.02 -29.51 -41.63
CA ASP A 216 14.90 -28.68 -40.78
C ASP A 216 14.19 -28.17 -39.55
N LEU A 217 12.94 -27.69 -39.71
CA LEU A 217 12.11 -27.25 -38.58
C LEU A 217 11.79 -28.40 -37.60
N LEU A 218 11.47 -29.57 -38.10
CA LEU A 218 11.21 -30.76 -37.28
C LEU A 218 12.46 -31.19 -36.48
N MET A 219 13.63 -31.22 -37.15
CA MET A 219 14.89 -31.57 -36.50
C MET A 219 15.25 -30.60 -35.36
N LYS A 220 15.12 -29.33 -35.59
CA LYS A 220 15.34 -28.29 -34.56
C LYS A 220 14.34 -28.38 -33.44
N TYR A 221 13.07 -28.70 -33.70
CA TYR A 221 12.08 -28.95 -32.65
C TYR A 221 12.49 -30.14 -31.77
N LEU A 222 12.95 -31.24 -32.36
CA LEU A 222 13.40 -32.45 -31.62
C LEU A 222 14.63 -32.14 -30.76
N GLU A 223 15.53 -31.28 -31.24
CA GLU A 223 16.70 -30.83 -30.50
C GLU A 223 16.26 -29.93 -29.31
N PHE A 224 15.42 -28.92 -29.55
CA PHE A 224 14.98 -27.98 -28.51
C PHE A 224 14.08 -28.62 -27.45
N SER A 225 13.25 -29.59 -27.85
CA SER A 225 12.38 -30.32 -26.92
C SER A 225 13.15 -31.36 -26.11
N GLY A 226 14.39 -31.68 -26.48
CA GLY A 226 15.19 -32.76 -25.86
C GLY A 226 14.66 -34.15 -26.16
N TYR A 227 13.79 -34.32 -27.14
CA TYR A 227 13.15 -35.57 -27.48
C TYR A 227 14.18 -36.69 -27.81
N LEU A 228 15.27 -36.31 -28.52
CA LEU A 228 16.33 -37.25 -28.92
C LEU A 228 17.25 -37.66 -27.77
N SER A 229 17.24 -36.91 -26.64
CA SER A 229 18.13 -37.17 -25.51
C SER A 229 17.55 -38.09 -24.43
N GLY A 230 16.31 -38.57 -24.61
CA GLY A 230 15.61 -39.42 -23.65
C GLY A 230 15.38 -38.79 -22.27
N ARG A 231 15.58 -37.48 -22.12
CA ARG A 231 15.29 -36.70 -20.91
C ARG A 231 13.86 -36.16 -20.96
N ASP A 232 13.42 -35.58 -19.88
CA ASP A 232 12.09 -34.93 -19.82
C ASP A 232 11.89 -33.99 -21.01
N ILE A 233 10.84 -34.24 -21.80
CA ILE A 233 10.53 -33.50 -23.01
C ILE A 233 10.10 -32.08 -22.60
N LYS A 234 10.90 -31.09 -23.00
CA LYS A 234 10.58 -29.67 -22.74
C LYS A 234 9.46 -29.19 -23.65
N GLU A 235 8.52 -28.49 -23.11
CA GLU A 235 7.48 -27.81 -23.89
C GLU A 235 8.06 -26.62 -24.66
N VAL A 236 7.83 -26.58 -25.98
CA VAL A 236 8.37 -25.56 -26.88
C VAL A 236 7.27 -24.61 -27.31
N SER A 237 7.50 -23.31 -27.16
CA SER A 237 6.59 -22.26 -27.63
C SER A 237 6.63 -22.16 -29.17
N LYS A 238 5.45 -22.01 -29.80
CA LYS A 238 5.39 -21.77 -31.27
C LYS A 238 6.18 -20.54 -31.69
N ALA A 239 6.08 -19.46 -30.91
CA ALA A 239 6.78 -18.20 -31.18
C ALA A 239 8.31 -18.37 -31.06
N GLU A 240 8.79 -19.02 -30.01
CA GLU A 240 10.21 -19.29 -29.81
C GLU A 240 10.79 -20.22 -30.89
N LEU A 241 10.05 -21.26 -31.27
CA LEU A 241 10.45 -22.18 -32.32
C LEU A 241 10.62 -21.43 -33.66
N LEU A 242 9.65 -20.60 -34.06
CA LEU A 242 9.73 -19.81 -35.30
C LEU A 242 10.84 -18.77 -35.25
N GLN A 243 11.05 -18.11 -34.15
CA GLN A 243 12.09 -17.08 -33.98
C GLN A 243 13.50 -17.68 -34.06
N ARG A 244 13.76 -18.79 -33.37
CA ARG A 244 15.08 -19.45 -33.36
C ARG A 244 15.42 -20.16 -34.66
N THR A 245 14.40 -20.63 -35.40
CA THR A 245 14.60 -21.36 -36.63
C THR A 245 14.51 -20.47 -37.86
N SER A 246 14.08 -19.22 -37.74
CA SER A 246 13.75 -18.31 -38.86
C SER A 246 12.77 -18.93 -39.86
N ALA A 247 11.97 -19.89 -39.42
CA ALA A 247 10.99 -20.57 -40.28
C ALA A 247 9.73 -19.70 -40.41
N THR A 248 9.16 -19.74 -41.65
CA THR A 248 7.91 -19.00 -41.89
C THR A 248 6.69 -19.74 -41.29
N PRO A 249 5.61 -19.04 -40.92
CA PRO A 249 4.37 -19.68 -40.47
C PRO A 249 3.81 -20.72 -41.44
N ALA A 250 4.02 -20.56 -42.76
CA ALA A 250 3.59 -21.50 -43.78
C ALA A 250 4.31 -22.85 -43.66
N VAL A 251 5.63 -22.84 -43.40
CA VAL A 251 6.41 -24.08 -43.18
C VAL A 251 5.93 -24.82 -41.94
N PHE A 252 5.67 -24.09 -40.87
CA PHE A 252 5.13 -24.63 -39.64
C PHE A 252 3.74 -25.26 -39.83
N ASN A 253 2.80 -24.51 -40.43
CA ASN A 253 1.45 -25.00 -40.70
C ASN A 253 1.47 -26.26 -41.56
N GLY A 254 2.40 -26.37 -42.53
CA GLY A 254 2.57 -27.56 -43.32
C GLY A 254 2.92 -28.82 -42.49
N LEU A 255 3.60 -28.68 -41.35
CA LEU A 255 3.82 -29.81 -40.41
C LEU A 255 2.59 -30.11 -39.54
N VAL A 256 1.79 -29.09 -39.27
CA VAL A 256 0.49 -29.29 -38.58
C VAL A 256 -0.49 -30.00 -39.50
N ASP A 257 -0.62 -29.58 -40.73
CA ASP A 257 -1.52 -30.19 -41.75
C ASP A 257 -1.14 -31.65 -42.08
N ARG A 258 0.14 -31.96 -41.96
CA ARG A 258 0.64 -33.37 -42.12
C ARG A 258 0.44 -34.22 -40.85
N GLY A 259 -0.10 -33.66 -39.77
CA GLY A 259 -0.28 -34.37 -38.51
C GLY A 259 1.04 -34.73 -37.78
N VAL A 260 2.12 -33.94 -38.03
CA VAL A 260 3.38 -34.07 -37.28
C VAL A 260 3.32 -33.25 -35.99
N PHE A 261 2.90 -32.01 -36.09
CA PHE A 261 2.74 -31.10 -34.95
C PHE A 261 1.28 -30.93 -34.55
N GLU A 262 1.06 -30.82 -33.27
CA GLU A 262 -0.18 -30.39 -32.64
C GLU A 262 0.07 -29.12 -31.84
N VAL A 263 -0.75 -28.09 -32.09
CA VAL A 263 -0.71 -26.82 -31.37
C VAL A 263 -1.81 -26.83 -30.31
N TYR A 264 -1.43 -26.54 -29.07
CA TYR A 264 -2.37 -26.40 -27.96
C TYR A 264 -2.11 -25.08 -27.23
N GLN A 265 -3.15 -24.57 -26.62
CA GLN A 265 -3.03 -23.37 -25.78
C GLN A 265 -2.69 -23.77 -24.35
N GLN A 266 -1.61 -23.23 -23.85
CA GLN A 266 -1.21 -23.38 -22.46
C GLN A 266 -1.29 -22.02 -21.76
N GLU A 267 -1.90 -22.00 -20.57
CA GLU A 267 -1.85 -20.83 -19.71
C GLU A 267 -0.43 -20.60 -19.23
N ILE A 268 0.11 -19.42 -19.49
CA ILE A 268 1.42 -19.03 -19.02
C ILE A 268 1.31 -17.91 -18.00
N GLY A 269 2.10 -18.01 -16.94
CA GLY A 269 2.25 -16.96 -15.97
C GLY A 269 2.80 -15.68 -16.64
N ARG A 270 2.24 -14.54 -16.26
CA ARG A 270 2.72 -13.20 -16.66
C ARG A 270 3.96 -12.78 -15.90
N ILE A 271 4.27 -13.51 -14.85
CA ILE A 271 5.46 -13.27 -14.02
C ILE A 271 6.68 -13.71 -14.80
N ASP A 272 7.56 -12.77 -15.03
CA ASP A 272 8.75 -12.95 -15.88
C ASP A 272 9.70 -13.99 -15.26
N LYS A 273 9.79 -15.16 -15.90
CA LYS A 273 10.71 -16.25 -15.50
C LYS A 273 12.15 -16.00 -15.98
N THR A 274 12.38 -14.98 -16.81
CA THR A 274 13.70 -14.71 -17.42
C THR A 274 14.71 -14.11 -16.43
N LEU A 275 14.27 -13.76 -15.20
CA LEU A 275 15.13 -13.23 -14.14
C LEU A 275 15.72 -14.30 -13.21
N LEU A 276 15.61 -15.59 -13.55
CA LEU A 276 16.26 -16.67 -12.77
C LEU A 276 17.77 -16.63 -13.01
N LYS A 277 18.45 -15.70 -12.31
CA LYS A 277 19.90 -15.77 -12.11
C LYS A 277 20.21 -17.01 -11.26
N GLU A 278 21.40 -17.58 -11.40
CA GLU A 278 21.87 -18.67 -10.52
C GLU A 278 21.70 -18.26 -9.06
N VAL A 279 21.11 -19.16 -8.28
CA VAL A 279 20.92 -18.97 -6.83
C VAL A 279 22.28 -19.03 -6.17
N ILE A 280 22.62 -18.00 -5.41
CA ILE A 280 23.85 -17.92 -4.65
C ILE A 280 23.59 -18.36 -3.19
N PRO A 281 24.58 -19.00 -2.53
CA PRO A 281 24.44 -19.37 -1.14
C PRO A 281 24.29 -18.12 -0.24
N VAL A 282 23.66 -18.30 0.92
CA VAL A 282 23.52 -17.26 1.93
C VAL A 282 24.88 -16.82 2.45
N ASN A 283 25.13 -15.52 2.52
CA ASN A 283 26.36 -14.98 3.07
C ASN A 283 26.49 -15.30 4.58
N PRO A 284 27.68 -15.63 5.09
CA PRO A 284 27.87 -15.85 6.52
C PRO A 284 27.61 -14.55 7.31
N LEU A 285 27.02 -14.70 8.49
CA LEU A 285 26.82 -13.59 9.42
C LEU A 285 28.16 -13.24 10.10
N ASN A 286 28.38 -11.95 10.36
CA ASN A 286 29.45 -11.55 11.26
C ASN A 286 29.08 -11.82 12.74
N GLU A 287 30.01 -11.66 13.68
CA GLU A 287 29.81 -11.98 15.09
C GLU A 287 28.59 -11.27 15.72
N HIS A 288 28.42 -9.97 15.46
CA HIS A 288 27.30 -9.20 15.98
C HIS A 288 25.96 -9.63 15.40
N GLN A 289 25.92 -9.92 14.09
CA GLN A 289 24.73 -10.43 13.42
C GLN A 289 24.38 -11.84 13.89
N GLN A 290 25.40 -12.69 14.13
CA GLN A 290 25.23 -14.05 14.63
C GLN A 290 24.67 -14.02 16.05
N HIS A 291 25.19 -13.11 16.90
CA HIS A 291 24.65 -12.91 18.24
C HIS A 291 23.20 -12.47 18.20
N ALA A 292 22.87 -11.47 17.36
CA ALA A 292 21.50 -11.01 17.17
C ALA A 292 20.57 -12.12 16.66
N TYR A 293 21.02 -12.93 15.70
CA TYR A 293 20.29 -14.07 15.18
C TYR A 293 19.94 -15.09 16.30
N HIS A 294 20.93 -15.51 17.09
CA HIS A 294 20.69 -16.43 18.21
C HIS A 294 19.78 -15.83 19.28
N SER A 295 19.97 -14.56 19.61
CA SER A 295 19.12 -13.85 20.59
C SER A 295 17.66 -13.76 20.13
N ILE A 296 17.41 -13.58 18.79
CA ILE A 296 16.04 -13.63 18.23
C ILE A 296 15.45 -15.01 18.42
N LEU A 297 16.20 -16.09 18.11
CA LEU A 297 15.70 -17.47 18.26
C LEU A 297 15.39 -17.80 19.72
N GLU A 298 16.22 -17.38 20.68
CA GLU A 298 15.97 -17.52 22.10
C GLU A 298 14.69 -16.77 22.54
N ASN A 299 14.54 -15.51 22.12
CA ASN A 299 13.31 -14.75 22.40
C ASN A 299 12.07 -15.45 21.83
N PHE A 300 12.16 -16.07 20.66
CA PHE A 300 11.05 -16.79 20.04
C PHE A 300 10.64 -18.06 20.79
N GLN A 301 11.45 -18.57 21.71
CA GLN A 301 11.02 -19.68 22.58
C GLN A 301 9.92 -19.26 23.57
N SER A 302 10.01 -18.04 24.11
CA SER A 302 9.07 -17.53 25.14
C SER A 302 8.15 -16.43 24.63
N LYS A 303 8.48 -15.74 23.54
CA LYS A 303 7.73 -14.61 22.98
C LYS A 303 7.27 -14.92 21.55
N ASN A 304 6.15 -14.36 21.14
CA ASN A 304 5.66 -14.48 19.76
C ASN A 304 6.08 -13.32 18.87
N VAL A 305 6.48 -12.20 19.47
CA VAL A 305 6.92 -10.99 18.78
C VAL A 305 8.27 -10.58 19.33
N CYS A 306 9.21 -10.25 18.46
CA CYS A 306 10.53 -9.74 18.80
C CYS A 306 10.81 -8.45 18.04
N LEU A 307 11.35 -7.43 18.70
CA LEU A 307 11.87 -6.21 18.10
C LEU A 307 13.36 -6.37 17.87
N LEU A 308 13.80 -6.25 16.62
CA LEU A 308 15.21 -6.06 16.26
C LEU A 308 15.48 -4.57 16.06
N HIS A 309 16.03 -3.93 17.07
CA HIS A 309 16.49 -2.55 17.03
C HIS A 309 17.91 -2.51 16.50
N GLY A 310 18.08 -2.21 15.23
CA GLY A 310 19.40 -2.19 14.61
C GLY A 310 19.67 -0.89 13.87
N VAL A 311 20.81 -0.25 14.13
CA VAL A 311 21.20 0.99 13.46
C VAL A 311 21.18 0.87 11.93
N THR A 312 21.09 1.99 11.22
CA THR A 312 21.14 2.01 9.75
C THR A 312 22.44 1.38 9.26
N ALA A 313 22.36 0.50 8.26
CA ALA A 313 23.48 -0.25 7.71
C ALA A 313 24.16 -1.25 8.69
N SER A 314 23.47 -1.73 9.73
CA SER A 314 23.94 -2.82 10.58
C SER A 314 23.82 -4.22 9.94
N GLY A 315 23.17 -4.32 8.78
CA GLY A 315 22.96 -5.59 8.07
C GLY A 315 21.76 -6.40 8.57
N LYS A 316 20.71 -5.77 9.12
CA LYS A 316 19.44 -6.43 9.51
C LYS A 316 18.93 -7.40 8.45
N THR A 317 19.04 -7.04 7.17
CA THR A 317 18.57 -7.86 6.05
C THR A 317 19.27 -9.21 5.98
N GLU A 318 20.56 -9.31 6.32
CA GLU A 318 21.27 -10.61 6.37
C GLU A 318 20.71 -11.51 7.49
N VAL A 319 20.42 -10.94 8.66
CA VAL A 319 19.76 -11.65 9.75
C VAL A 319 18.36 -12.15 9.31
N TYR A 320 17.61 -11.32 8.56
CA TYR A 320 16.32 -11.74 8.01
C TYR A 320 16.46 -12.91 7.04
N ILE A 321 17.44 -12.87 6.14
CA ILE A 321 17.69 -13.95 5.16
C ILE A 321 17.95 -15.29 5.87
N HIS A 322 18.74 -15.29 6.93
CA HIS A 322 19.01 -16.49 7.73
C HIS A 322 17.75 -17.02 8.43
N LEU A 323 16.93 -16.14 9.02
CA LEU A 323 15.66 -16.53 9.64
C LEU A 323 14.64 -17.07 8.62
N ILE A 324 14.61 -16.49 7.43
CA ILE A 324 13.78 -16.95 6.30
C ILE A 324 14.22 -18.36 5.89
N GLU A 325 15.53 -18.56 5.66
CA GLU A 325 16.06 -19.85 5.27
C GLU A 325 15.75 -20.95 6.29
N GLU A 326 15.92 -20.66 7.57
CA GLU A 326 15.59 -21.59 8.65
C GLU A 326 14.09 -21.94 8.67
N THR A 327 13.23 -20.94 8.46
CA THR A 327 11.76 -21.14 8.44
C THR A 327 11.33 -22.01 7.25
N ILE A 328 11.92 -21.77 6.08
CA ILE A 328 11.64 -22.57 4.87
C ILE A 328 12.14 -23.99 5.04
N ARG A 329 13.31 -24.21 5.66
CA ARG A 329 13.84 -25.56 5.95
C ARG A 329 12.89 -26.36 6.84
N GLN A 330 12.08 -25.70 7.68
CA GLN A 330 11.02 -26.30 8.48
C GLN A 330 9.72 -26.55 7.68
N GLY A 331 9.69 -26.32 6.38
CA GLY A 331 8.50 -26.46 5.53
C GLY A 331 7.41 -25.42 5.79
N LYS A 332 7.78 -24.22 6.28
CA LYS A 332 6.87 -23.15 6.60
C LYS A 332 7.06 -21.95 5.68
N GLN A 333 5.98 -21.20 5.48
CA GLN A 333 5.96 -20.00 4.65
C GLN A 333 6.37 -18.75 5.45
N VAL A 334 6.89 -17.75 4.73
CA VAL A 334 7.30 -16.47 5.28
C VAL A 334 6.58 -15.32 4.59
N LEU A 335 6.06 -14.39 5.40
CA LEU A 335 5.58 -13.09 4.93
C LEU A 335 6.59 -12.02 5.32
N TYR A 336 7.21 -11.38 4.33
CA TYR A 336 8.13 -10.27 4.54
C TYR A 336 7.48 -8.97 4.06
N LEU A 337 7.09 -8.12 5.01
CA LEU A 337 6.45 -6.83 4.75
C LEU A 337 7.48 -5.71 4.69
N LEU A 338 7.36 -4.89 3.65
CA LEU A 338 8.10 -3.66 3.45
C LEU A 338 7.15 -2.48 3.30
N PRO A 339 7.54 -1.26 3.70
CA PRO A 339 6.84 -0.05 3.30
C PRO A 339 6.78 0.06 1.78
N GLU A 340 5.69 0.61 1.24
CA GLU A 340 5.45 0.68 -0.20
C GLU A 340 6.60 1.36 -0.99
N ILE A 341 7.27 2.32 -0.36
CA ILE A 341 8.42 3.05 -0.94
C ILE A 341 9.72 2.23 -0.83
N ALA A 342 9.84 1.35 0.17
CA ALA A 342 11.06 0.56 0.40
C ALA A 342 11.12 -0.71 -0.47
N LEU A 343 10.03 -1.09 -1.13
CA LEU A 343 10.04 -2.21 -2.09
C LEU A 343 10.74 -1.77 -3.38
N THR A 344 12.05 -1.67 -3.31
CA THR A 344 12.92 -1.27 -4.42
C THR A 344 13.42 -2.46 -5.21
N ALA A 345 13.92 -2.21 -6.43
CA ALA A 345 14.58 -3.22 -7.23
C ALA A 345 15.76 -3.86 -6.48
N GLN A 346 16.47 -3.11 -5.65
CA GLN A 346 17.63 -3.59 -4.88
C GLN A 346 17.28 -4.72 -3.90
N ILE A 347 16.27 -4.52 -3.04
CA ILE A 347 15.87 -5.56 -2.07
C ILE A 347 15.28 -6.77 -2.78
N THR A 348 14.49 -6.52 -3.82
CA THR A 348 13.92 -7.59 -4.66
C THR A 348 15.02 -8.42 -5.31
N GLU A 349 15.99 -7.81 -5.97
CA GLU A 349 17.09 -8.51 -6.62
C GLU A 349 17.96 -9.28 -5.60
N ARG A 350 18.21 -8.68 -4.43
CA ARG A 350 18.97 -9.34 -3.37
C ARG A 350 18.31 -10.63 -2.89
N LEU A 351 17.00 -10.60 -2.63
CA LEU A 351 16.27 -11.78 -2.21
C LEU A 351 16.09 -12.79 -3.34
N GLN A 352 15.89 -12.35 -4.58
CA GLN A 352 15.81 -13.24 -5.76
C GLN A 352 17.10 -13.99 -6.01
N ARG A 353 18.26 -13.38 -5.77
CA ARG A 353 19.57 -14.07 -5.89
C ARG A 353 19.71 -15.24 -4.90
N VAL A 354 19.09 -15.14 -3.72
CA VAL A 354 19.18 -16.18 -2.68
C VAL A 354 18.06 -17.21 -2.82
N PHE A 355 16.83 -16.78 -3.05
CA PHE A 355 15.66 -17.64 -2.98
C PHE A 355 15.07 -18.05 -4.35
N GLY A 356 15.50 -17.39 -5.42
CA GLY A 356 15.07 -17.73 -6.78
C GLY A 356 13.55 -17.75 -6.97
N SER A 357 13.04 -18.85 -7.53
CA SER A 357 11.62 -19.05 -7.83
C SER A 357 10.71 -19.24 -6.60
N ARG A 358 11.29 -19.46 -5.42
CA ARG A 358 10.56 -19.60 -4.14
C ARG A 358 10.01 -18.28 -3.62
N LEU A 359 10.48 -17.13 -4.18
CA LEU A 359 10.09 -15.79 -3.81
C LEU A 359 8.93 -15.29 -4.68
N GLY A 360 7.79 -15.00 -4.08
CA GLY A 360 6.70 -14.25 -4.67
C GLY A 360 6.75 -12.77 -4.25
N ILE A 361 6.49 -11.86 -5.18
CA ILE A 361 6.47 -10.41 -4.91
C ILE A 361 5.06 -9.90 -5.11
N TYR A 362 4.46 -9.29 -4.07
CA TYR A 362 3.10 -8.78 -4.11
C TYR A 362 3.04 -7.28 -3.83
N HIS A 363 2.66 -6.50 -4.85
CA HIS A 363 2.64 -5.05 -4.78
C HIS A 363 1.36 -4.46 -5.37
N SER A 364 0.83 -3.38 -4.76
CA SER A 364 -0.38 -2.68 -5.21
C SER A 364 -0.26 -2.05 -6.62
N LYS A 365 0.97 -1.73 -7.06
CA LYS A 365 1.26 -1.18 -8.40
C LYS A 365 1.38 -2.24 -9.49
N PHE A 366 1.36 -3.52 -9.15
CA PHE A 366 1.35 -4.56 -10.17
C PHE A 366 0.02 -4.58 -10.91
N PRO A 367 0.03 -4.92 -12.21
CA PRO A 367 -1.19 -5.18 -12.94
C PRO A 367 -2.09 -6.16 -12.18
N ASP A 368 -3.38 -5.93 -12.21
CA ASP A 368 -4.32 -6.73 -11.43
C ASP A 368 -4.26 -8.22 -11.79
N ALA A 369 -3.98 -8.52 -13.06
CA ALA A 369 -3.79 -9.89 -13.54
C ALA A 369 -2.61 -10.61 -12.87
N GLU A 370 -1.48 -9.95 -12.62
CA GLU A 370 -0.34 -10.53 -11.90
C GLU A 370 -0.68 -10.78 -10.42
N ARG A 371 -1.47 -9.89 -9.82
CA ARG A 371 -1.95 -10.06 -8.44
C ARG A 371 -2.88 -11.27 -8.30
N VAL A 372 -3.75 -11.49 -9.29
CA VAL A 372 -4.61 -12.69 -9.37
C VAL A 372 -3.78 -13.95 -9.50
N GLU A 373 -2.76 -13.92 -10.35
CA GLU A 373 -1.87 -15.07 -10.57
C GLU A 373 -1.11 -15.46 -9.29
N ILE A 374 -0.58 -14.47 -8.54
CA ILE A 374 0.06 -14.72 -7.25
C ILE A 374 -0.94 -15.33 -6.26
N TRP A 375 -2.17 -14.79 -6.21
CA TRP A 375 -3.23 -15.32 -5.35
C TRP A 375 -3.54 -16.79 -5.66
N GLN A 376 -3.74 -17.12 -6.94
CA GLN A 376 -4.04 -18.47 -7.40
C GLN A 376 -2.88 -19.42 -7.13
N LYS A 377 -1.64 -18.97 -7.34
CA LYS A 377 -0.45 -19.76 -7.05
C LYS A 377 -0.33 -20.07 -5.56
N GLN A 378 -0.63 -19.11 -4.67
CA GLN A 378 -0.65 -19.35 -3.23
C GLN A 378 -1.71 -20.36 -2.78
N LEU A 379 -2.77 -20.57 -3.56
CA LEU A 379 -3.78 -21.60 -3.34
C LEU A 379 -3.39 -22.96 -3.93
N SER A 380 -2.40 -23.02 -4.83
CA SER A 380 -1.93 -24.24 -5.47
C SER A 380 -0.97 -25.05 -4.57
N GLU A 381 -0.63 -26.28 -4.97
CA GLU A 381 0.38 -27.08 -4.28
C GLU A 381 1.81 -26.58 -4.50
N ALA A 382 2.03 -25.82 -5.57
CA ALA A 382 3.30 -25.19 -5.91
C ALA A 382 3.33 -23.72 -5.47
N ASP A 383 2.92 -23.43 -4.23
CA ASP A 383 2.88 -22.08 -3.66
C ASP A 383 4.28 -21.47 -3.47
N TYR A 384 4.34 -20.19 -3.11
CA TYR A 384 5.60 -19.55 -2.77
C TYR A 384 5.96 -19.81 -1.31
N ASP A 385 7.23 -20.09 -1.04
CA ASP A 385 7.75 -20.20 0.32
C ASP A 385 7.83 -18.84 0.99
N ILE A 386 8.12 -17.79 0.20
CA ILE A 386 8.25 -16.41 0.68
C ILE A 386 7.36 -15.50 -0.13
N ILE A 387 6.62 -14.67 0.57
CA ILE A 387 5.96 -13.50 -0.02
C ILE A 387 6.64 -12.23 0.46
N LEU A 388 7.31 -11.53 -0.45
CA LEU A 388 7.77 -10.15 -0.24
C LEU A 388 6.67 -9.20 -0.69
N GLY A 389 6.21 -8.33 0.21
CA GLY A 389 5.14 -7.44 -0.20
C GLY A 389 4.90 -6.25 0.70
N VAL A 390 3.90 -5.47 0.31
CA VAL A 390 3.45 -4.28 1.03
C VAL A 390 2.24 -4.60 1.91
N ARG A 391 1.65 -3.60 2.55
CA ARG A 391 0.55 -3.78 3.52
C ARG A 391 -0.59 -4.71 3.06
N SER A 392 -0.93 -4.75 1.76
CA SER A 392 -2.02 -5.60 1.25
C SER A 392 -1.67 -7.09 1.21
N SER A 393 -0.41 -7.45 1.37
CA SER A 393 0.05 -8.85 1.35
C SER A 393 -0.44 -9.67 2.55
N VAL A 394 -0.90 -9.01 3.63
CA VAL A 394 -1.51 -9.69 4.79
C VAL A 394 -2.82 -10.42 4.45
N PHE A 395 -3.43 -10.11 3.31
CA PHE A 395 -4.67 -10.77 2.86
C PHE A 395 -4.45 -12.03 2.04
N LEU A 396 -3.22 -12.32 1.61
CA LEU A 396 -2.93 -13.49 0.79
C LEU A 396 -3.24 -14.81 1.51
N PRO A 397 -3.63 -15.86 0.78
CA PRO A 397 -3.95 -17.16 1.36
C PRO A 397 -2.66 -17.94 1.70
N PHE A 398 -2.24 -17.89 2.96
CA PHE A 398 -1.16 -18.72 3.48
C PHE A 398 -1.71 -20.06 3.95
N ARG A 399 -0.97 -21.15 3.71
CA ARG A 399 -1.31 -22.49 4.20
C ARG A 399 -0.63 -22.80 5.52
N ASN A 400 0.67 -22.52 5.60
CA ASN A 400 1.52 -22.84 6.75
C ASN A 400 2.49 -21.69 7.09
N LEU A 401 1.95 -20.53 7.44
CA LEU A 401 2.76 -19.36 7.82
C LEU A 401 3.56 -19.65 9.10
N GLY A 402 4.90 -19.50 9.04
CA GLY A 402 5.81 -19.72 10.18
C GLY A 402 6.50 -18.49 10.70
N LEU A 403 6.74 -17.50 9.84
CA LEU A 403 7.41 -16.25 10.19
C LEU A 403 6.79 -15.07 9.46
N VAL A 404 6.63 -13.97 10.19
CA VAL A 404 6.28 -12.66 9.62
C VAL A 404 7.40 -11.68 9.97
N ILE A 405 7.99 -11.05 8.97
CA ILE A 405 8.96 -9.98 9.14
C ILE A 405 8.29 -8.67 8.73
N VAL A 406 8.37 -7.66 9.59
CA VAL A 406 7.91 -6.29 9.30
C VAL A 406 9.11 -5.37 9.39
N ASP A 407 9.67 -5.02 8.27
CA ASP A 407 10.83 -4.11 8.22
C ASP A 407 10.37 -2.65 8.22
N GLU A 408 11.19 -1.78 8.81
CA GLU A 408 10.83 -0.37 9.08
C GLU A 408 9.44 -0.26 9.74
N GLU A 409 9.23 -1.01 10.84
CA GLU A 409 7.93 -1.21 11.49
C GLU A 409 7.22 0.09 11.92
N HIS A 410 8.00 1.15 12.14
CA HIS A 410 7.54 2.48 12.54
C HIS A 410 6.85 3.27 11.41
N GLU A 411 6.91 2.76 10.18
CA GLU A 411 6.44 3.50 9.01
C GLU A 411 4.93 3.71 8.97
N ASN A 412 4.53 4.97 8.79
CA ASN A 412 3.12 5.36 8.71
C ASN A 412 2.39 4.77 7.49
N THR A 413 3.11 4.34 6.45
CA THR A 413 2.52 3.77 5.23
C THR A 413 1.90 2.40 5.46
N TYR A 414 2.19 1.74 6.56
CA TYR A 414 1.48 0.54 7.00
C TYR A 414 0.04 0.80 7.43
N LYS A 415 -0.32 2.03 7.76
CA LYS A 415 -1.71 2.42 8.04
C LYS A 415 -2.46 2.74 6.75
N GLN A 416 -3.57 2.05 6.51
CA GLN A 416 -4.52 2.42 5.45
C GLN A 416 -5.40 3.55 5.95
N GLN A 417 -5.37 4.70 5.25
CA GLN A 417 -6.18 5.86 5.61
C GLN A 417 -7.59 5.78 5.01
N ASP A 418 -7.66 5.43 3.73
CA ASP A 418 -8.91 5.31 2.96
C ASP A 418 -8.67 4.35 1.78
N PRO A 419 -9.65 3.55 1.35
CA PRO A 419 -10.96 3.30 1.99
C PRO A 419 -10.89 2.43 3.24
N ALA A 420 -12.05 2.13 3.86
CA ALA A 420 -12.16 1.08 4.88
C ALA A 420 -11.77 -0.30 4.26
N PRO A 421 -11.23 -1.23 5.09
CA PRO A 421 -10.83 -1.11 6.51
C PRO A 421 -9.63 -0.17 6.70
N ARG A 422 -9.68 0.69 7.72
CA ARG A 422 -8.56 1.59 8.08
C ARG A 422 -7.57 0.89 8.99
N TYR A 423 -7.05 -0.26 8.53
CA TYR A 423 -6.18 -1.13 9.32
C TYR A 423 -4.72 -0.66 9.29
N HIS A 424 -3.98 -1.07 10.32
CA HIS A 424 -2.53 -0.95 10.38
C HIS A 424 -1.89 -2.30 10.07
N ALA A 425 -1.17 -2.43 8.96
CA ALA A 425 -0.68 -3.72 8.47
C ALA A 425 0.31 -4.41 9.42
N ARG A 426 1.18 -3.65 10.13
CA ARG A 426 2.05 -4.21 11.17
C ARG A 426 1.22 -4.92 12.26
N ASN A 427 0.21 -4.25 12.80
CA ASN A 427 -0.64 -4.82 13.85
C ASN A 427 -1.47 -5.99 13.32
N ALA A 428 -2.01 -5.87 12.11
CA ALA A 428 -2.74 -6.93 11.43
C ALA A 428 -1.85 -8.15 11.16
N ALA A 429 -0.59 -7.96 10.78
CA ALA A 429 0.39 -9.02 10.55
C ALA A 429 0.74 -9.78 11.84
N ILE A 430 0.85 -9.08 12.99
CA ILE A 430 1.07 -9.72 14.30
C ILE A 430 -0.12 -10.64 14.64
N VAL A 431 -1.34 -10.18 14.40
CA VAL A 431 -2.55 -10.98 14.67
C VAL A 431 -2.64 -12.14 13.66
N LEU A 432 -2.39 -11.90 12.39
CA LEU A 432 -2.31 -12.97 11.38
C LEU A 432 -1.31 -14.05 11.80
N ALA A 433 -0.09 -13.66 12.17
CA ALA A 433 0.93 -14.58 12.66
C ALA A 433 0.42 -15.41 13.85
N SER A 434 -0.23 -14.77 14.82
CA SER A 434 -0.77 -15.47 16.00
C SER A 434 -1.81 -16.54 15.65
N MET A 435 -2.64 -16.29 14.61
CA MET A 435 -3.64 -17.26 14.12
C MET A 435 -3.02 -18.50 13.47
N TYR A 436 -1.76 -18.41 13.04
CA TYR A 436 -0.97 -19.52 12.49
C TYR A 436 -0.01 -20.14 13.51
N GLY A 437 0.14 -19.57 14.70
CA GLY A 437 1.20 -19.92 15.64
C GLY A 437 2.60 -19.52 15.11
N ALA A 438 2.64 -18.60 14.16
CA ALA A 438 3.86 -18.05 13.57
C ALA A 438 4.52 -17.01 14.48
N LYS A 439 5.82 -16.80 14.30
CA LYS A 439 6.59 -15.77 14.97
C LYS A 439 6.59 -14.46 14.18
N THR A 440 6.74 -13.33 14.89
CA THR A 440 6.82 -12.01 14.24
C THR A 440 8.10 -11.31 14.63
N LEU A 441 8.87 -10.88 13.64
CA LEU A 441 10.03 -10.01 13.81
C LEU A 441 9.70 -8.61 13.32
N LEU A 442 9.85 -7.63 14.19
CA LEU A 442 9.72 -6.20 13.88
C LEU A 442 11.12 -5.61 13.77
N GLY A 443 11.50 -5.12 12.60
CA GLY A 443 12.83 -4.59 12.38
C GLY A 443 12.83 -3.09 12.09
N THR A 444 13.76 -2.35 12.71
CA THR A 444 13.89 -0.92 12.46
C THR A 444 15.15 -0.35 13.11
N ALA A 445 15.60 0.83 12.62
CA ALA A 445 16.63 1.62 13.27
C ALA A 445 16.05 2.61 14.30
N THR A 446 14.79 2.97 14.15
CA THR A 446 14.08 3.96 14.97
C THR A 446 12.68 3.44 15.29
N PRO A 447 12.54 2.55 16.31
CA PRO A 447 11.27 1.93 16.65
C PRO A 447 10.13 2.96 16.84
N SER A 448 8.87 2.53 16.66
CA SER A 448 7.75 3.33 17.15
C SER A 448 7.73 3.28 18.69
N VAL A 449 7.30 4.38 19.31
CA VAL A 449 7.22 4.48 20.78
C VAL A 449 6.36 3.36 21.37
N GLU A 450 5.30 2.96 20.68
CA GLU A 450 4.42 1.85 21.09
C GLU A 450 5.14 0.49 21.03
N THR A 451 5.91 0.23 19.99
CA THR A 451 6.70 -1.02 19.86
C THR A 451 7.83 -1.08 20.88
N TRP A 452 8.54 0.03 21.08
CA TRP A 452 9.59 0.13 22.08
C TRP A 452 9.04 -0.11 23.49
N HIS A 453 7.91 0.52 23.84
CA HIS A 453 7.25 0.31 25.12
C HIS A 453 6.85 -1.16 25.33
N ASN A 454 6.30 -1.82 24.30
CA ASN A 454 5.96 -3.24 24.38
C ASN A 454 7.19 -4.14 24.55
N ALA A 455 8.32 -3.77 23.96
CA ALA A 455 9.58 -4.52 24.09
C ALA A 455 10.20 -4.32 25.48
N THR A 456 10.32 -3.08 25.95
CA THR A 456 10.91 -2.76 27.27
C THR A 456 10.04 -3.20 28.45
N SER A 457 8.71 -3.25 28.30
CA SER A 457 7.79 -3.82 29.30
C SER A 457 7.77 -5.36 29.33
N GLY A 458 8.57 -6.03 28.46
CA GLY A 458 8.68 -7.48 28.42
C GLY A 458 7.55 -8.20 27.67
N LYS A 459 6.63 -7.47 27.05
CA LYS A 459 5.58 -8.06 26.21
C LYS A 459 6.14 -8.61 24.90
N TYR A 460 7.12 -7.92 24.29
CA TYR A 460 7.88 -8.37 23.14
C TYR A 460 9.30 -8.74 23.54
N GLY A 461 10.00 -9.54 22.74
CA GLY A 461 11.45 -9.68 22.83
C GLY A 461 12.14 -8.41 22.33
N LEU A 462 13.31 -8.11 22.89
CA LEU A 462 14.16 -7.01 22.43
C LEU A 462 15.55 -7.56 22.07
N VAL A 463 15.98 -7.28 20.86
CA VAL A 463 17.35 -7.58 20.41
C VAL A 463 17.92 -6.33 19.77
N GLU A 464 19.14 -5.97 20.17
CA GLU A 464 19.82 -4.77 19.69
C GLU A 464 21.00 -5.12 18.78
N LEU A 465 21.14 -4.40 17.68
CA LEU A 465 22.27 -4.50 16.74
C LEU A 465 22.85 -3.08 16.55
N LYS A 466 23.69 -2.68 17.52
CA LYS A 466 24.17 -1.28 17.67
C LYS A 466 25.30 -0.93 16.71
N GLU A 467 26.01 -1.92 16.14
CA GLU A 467 27.16 -1.68 15.30
C GLU A 467 26.82 -1.68 13.80
N ARG A 468 27.44 -0.77 13.07
CA ARG A 468 27.36 -0.74 11.61
C ARG A 468 28.27 -1.81 11.00
N TYR A 469 27.86 -2.35 9.86
CA TYR A 469 28.69 -3.25 9.08
C TYR A 469 30.02 -2.55 8.71
N LYS A 470 31.18 -3.17 8.97
CA LYS A 470 32.54 -2.62 8.79
C LYS A 470 32.87 -1.40 9.65
N GLU A 471 32.28 -1.24 10.84
CA GLU A 471 32.59 -0.20 11.83
C GLU A 471 32.54 1.25 11.28
N ILE A 472 31.72 1.48 10.23
CA ILE A 472 31.58 2.81 9.63
C ILE A 472 30.96 3.76 10.66
N GLN A 473 31.63 4.88 10.96
CA GLN A 473 31.13 5.88 11.89
C GLN A 473 29.82 6.51 11.44
N LEU A 474 29.00 6.92 12.41
CA LEU A 474 27.80 7.71 12.13
C LEU A 474 28.19 9.06 11.50
N PRO A 475 27.36 9.64 10.60
CA PRO A 475 27.65 10.94 10.02
C PRO A 475 27.73 12.03 11.10
N GLU A 476 28.49 13.05 10.83
CA GLU A 476 28.55 14.24 11.66
C GLU A 476 27.34 15.13 11.38
N ILE A 477 26.50 15.38 12.40
CA ILE A 477 25.33 16.26 12.28
C ILE A 477 25.70 17.63 12.85
N ILE A 478 25.64 18.63 11.99
CA ILE A 478 26.00 20.01 12.29
C ILE A 478 24.72 20.86 12.33
N PRO A 479 24.25 21.27 13.52
CA PRO A 479 23.08 22.12 13.63
C PRO A 479 23.41 23.55 13.22
N VAL A 480 22.51 24.19 12.51
CA VAL A 480 22.65 25.60 12.07
C VAL A 480 21.41 26.39 12.50
N ASP A 481 21.64 27.42 13.31
CA ASP A 481 20.59 28.37 13.69
C ASP A 481 20.26 29.31 12.54
N ILE A 482 19.20 28.98 11.79
CA ILE A 482 18.74 29.81 10.69
C ILE A 482 17.96 31.05 11.17
N LYS A 483 17.55 31.15 12.42
CA LYS A 483 16.88 32.31 13.00
C LYS A 483 17.86 33.53 13.03
N GLU A 484 19.07 33.28 13.52
CA GLU A 484 20.10 34.31 13.55
C GLU A 484 20.57 34.71 12.14
N LEU A 485 20.77 33.71 11.26
CA LEU A 485 21.16 33.95 9.87
C LEU A 485 20.11 34.74 9.09
N HIS A 486 18.82 34.50 9.34
CA HIS A 486 17.73 35.31 8.75
C HIS A 486 17.76 36.75 9.25
N ARG A 487 18.01 36.95 10.57
CA ARG A 487 18.12 38.29 11.15
C ARG A 487 19.29 39.09 10.55
N LYS A 488 20.41 38.41 10.33
CA LYS A 488 21.61 38.96 9.71
C LYS A 488 21.53 39.05 8.18
N LYS A 489 20.44 38.62 7.54
CA LYS A 489 20.24 38.58 6.08
C LYS A 489 21.33 37.77 5.34
N MET A 490 21.89 36.74 5.99
CA MET A 490 22.96 35.89 5.43
C MET A 490 22.44 34.68 4.65
N MET A 491 21.12 34.38 4.74
CA MET A 491 20.54 33.26 4.02
C MET A 491 20.39 33.57 2.53
N LYS A 492 20.70 32.58 1.66
CA LYS A 492 20.40 32.65 0.22
C LYS A 492 19.22 31.70 -0.07
N GLY A 493 18.03 32.27 -0.16
CA GLY A 493 16.80 31.45 -0.21
C GLY A 493 16.68 30.55 1.05
N PRO A 494 16.47 29.25 0.92
CA PRO A 494 16.39 28.32 2.05
C PRO A 494 17.76 27.82 2.54
N PHE A 495 18.88 28.29 1.98
CA PHE A 495 20.22 27.74 2.22
C PHE A 495 21.04 28.63 3.13
N SER A 496 21.66 28.03 4.16
CA SER A 496 22.65 28.70 5.00
C SER A 496 24.01 28.78 4.29
N PRO A 497 24.86 29.75 4.64
CA PRO A 497 26.21 29.86 4.08
C PRO A 497 27.02 28.58 4.25
N LEU A 498 26.93 27.93 5.41
CA LEU A 498 27.63 26.68 5.70
C LEU A 498 27.19 25.53 4.77
N LEU A 499 25.87 25.37 4.55
CA LEU A 499 25.36 24.37 3.63
C LEU A 499 25.86 24.62 2.20
N LEU A 500 25.83 25.87 1.73
CA LEU A 500 26.32 26.21 0.40
C LEU A 500 27.84 25.98 0.24
N GLN A 501 28.61 26.22 1.29
CA GLN A 501 30.05 25.91 1.31
C GLN A 501 30.26 24.39 1.14
N TYR A 502 29.56 23.55 1.93
CA TYR A 502 29.73 22.10 1.85
C TYR A 502 29.23 21.51 0.54
N ILE A 503 28.17 22.07 -0.04
CA ILE A 503 27.73 21.68 -1.40
C ILE A 503 28.82 21.94 -2.41
N ARG A 504 29.51 23.12 -2.36
CA ARG A 504 30.59 23.46 -3.26
C ARG A 504 31.78 22.49 -3.11
N GLU A 505 32.18 22.22 -1.86
CA GLU A 505 33.27 21.29 -1.54
C GLU A 505 32.99 19.88 -2.09
N ALA A 506 31.74 19.40 -1.94
CA ALA A 506 31.33 18.09 -2.44
C ALA A 506 31.33 18.02 -3.98
N LEU A 507 30.82 19.05 -4.66
CA LEU A 507 30.81 19.11 -6.13
C LEU A 507 32.26 19.18 -6.71
N GLU A 508 33.15 19.94 -6.08
CA GLU A 508 34.59 20.00 -6.47
C GLU A 508 35.25 18.61 -6.34
N GLN A 509 34.85 17.81 -5.34
CA GLN A 509 35.36 16.46 -5.11
C GLN A 509 34.59 15.38 -5.93
N LYS A 510 33.66 15.79 -6.78
CA LYS A 510 32.75 14.92 -7.56
C LYS A 510 31.95 13.96 -6.66
N GLU A 511 31.62 14.40 -5.46
CA GLU A 511 30.75 13.72 -4.52
C GLU A 511 29.31 14.21 -4.69
N GLN A 512 28.36 13.41 -4.19
CA GLN A 512 26.93 13.68 -4.34
C GLN A 512 26.33 14.32 -3.10
N VAL A 513 25.28 15.09 -3.31
CA VAL A 513 24.54 15.82 -2.28
C VAL A 513 23.07 15.42 -2.28
N ILE A 514 22.50 15.24 -1.10
CA ILE A 514 21.04 15.11 -0.91
C ILE A 514 20.53 16.35 -0.18
N LEU A 515 19.50 17.00 -0.74
CA LEU A 515 18.78 18.09 -0.09
C LEU A 515 17.38 17.59 0.29
N PHE A 516 17.14 17.53 1.58
CA PHE A 516 15.89 17.03 2.14
C PHE A 516 14.96 18.17 2.54
N GLN A 517 13.73 18.13 2.01
CA GLN A 517 12.65 19.03 2.39
C GLN A 517 11.39 18.24 2.72
N ASN A 518 10.93 18.30 3.97
CA ASN A 518 9.67 17.65 4.34
C ASN A 518 8.47 18.44 3.81
N ARG A 519 7.73 17.88 2.84
CA ARG A 519 6.53 18.49 2.24
C ARG A 519 5.22 17.82 2.66
N ARG A 520 5.25 16.63 3.27
CA ARG A 520 4.03 15.87 3.56
C ARG A 520 3.27 16.47 4.75
N GLY A 521 1.97 16.64 4.55
CA GLY A 521 1.02 17.03 5.60
C GLY A 521 1.02 18.53 5.88
N PHE A 522 0.73 19.34 4.88
CA PHE A 522 0.51 20.77 5.04
C PHE A 522 -0.75 21.03 5.86
N ALA A 523 -0.68 20.84 7.19
CA ALA A 523 -1.59 21.56 8.06
C ALA A 523 -1.14 23.04 8.02
N PRO A 524 -1.98 23.98 7.61
CA PRO A 524 -1.60 25.38 7.58
C PRO A 524 -1.23 25.82 9.00
N MET A 525 0.04 26.05 9.21
CA MET A 525 0.64 26.41 10.49
C MET A 525 1.17 27.83 10.41
N ILE A 526 0.93 28.60 11.43
CA ILE A 526 1.49 29.95 11.54
C ILE A 526 2.84 29.88 12.24
N GLU A 527 3.79 30.60 11.72
CA GLU A 527 5.12 30.78 12.30
C GLU A 527 5.51 32.26 12.28
N CYS A 528 6.12 32.73 13.36
CA CYS A 528 6.74 34.05 13.35
C CYS A 528 8.05 34.01 12.56
N ASN A 529 8.14 34.81 11.50
CA ASN A 529 9.32 34.86 10.63
C ASN A 529 10.57 35.40 11.36
N THR A 530 10.37 36.21 12.41
CA THR A 530 11.44 36.84 13.17
C THR A 530 12.06 35.88 14.19
N CYS A 531 11.24 35.23 15.03
CA CYS A 531 11.72 34.44 16.16
C CYS A 531 11.45 32.94 16.08
N GLY A 532 10.69 32.47 15.09
CA GLY A 532 10.33 31.06 14.97
C GLY A 532 9.18 30.61 15.88
N TRP A 533 8.55 31.53 16.61
CA TRP A 533 7.42 31.18 17.47
C TRP A 533 6.27 30.52 16.69
N VAL A 534 5.76 29.41 17.22
CA VAL A 534 4.62 28.67 16.67
C VAL A 534 3.56 28.51 17.75
N PRO A 535 2.27 28.79 17.46
CA PRO A 535 1.20 28.66 18.43
C PRO A 535 0.98 27.21 18.84
N LYS A 536 1.03 26.96 20.16
CA LYS A 536 0.78 25.65 20.76
C LYS A 536 -0.54 25.59 21.51
N CYS A 537 -1.12 24.41 21.63
CA CYS A 537 -2.30 24.16 22.45
C CYS A 537 -1.94 24.17 23.94
N LYS A 538 -2.81 24.78 24.77
CA LYS A 538 -2.62 24.80 26.22
C LYS A 538 -2.89 23.43 26.89
N ASN A 539 -3.65 22.56 26.23
CA ASN A 539 -4.15 21.31 26.79
C ASN A 539 -3.51 20.05 26.20
N CYS A 540 -2.72 20.15 25.13
CA CYS A 540 -2.33 18.98 24.35
C CYS A 540 -0.86 18.96 23.91
N ASP A 541 -0.05 19.90 24.27
CA ASP A 541 1.36 20.07 23.80
C ASP A 541 1.59 19.77 22.31
N VAL A 542 0.65 20.22 21.47
CA VAL A 542 0.73 20.16 20.02
C VAL A 542 0.60 21.55 19.42
N SER A 543 1.20 21.77 18.26
CA SER A 543 1.01 22.99 17.49
C SER A 543 -0.43 23.13 17.01
N LEU A 544 -0.92 24.35 16.86
CA LEU A 544 -2.27 24.63 16.42
C LEU A 544 -2.33 24.77 14.91
N THR A 545 -3.42 24.28 14.32
CA THR A 545 -3.69 24.41 12.89
C THR A 545 -4.40 25.73 12.61
N TYR A 546 -3.96 26.46 11.61
CA TYR A 546 -4.56 27.73 11.19
C TYR A 546 -5.68 27.50 10.17
N HIS A 547 -6.88 27.95 10.48
CA HIS A 547 -8.04 27.95 9.58
C HIS A 547 -8.22 29.31 8.94
N LYS A 548 -7.70 29.50 7.71
CA LYS A 548 -7.70 30.77 7.00
C LYS A 548 -9.09 31.39 6.85
N GLY A 549 -10.13 30.62 6.57
CA GLY A 549 -11.50 31.07 6.39
C GLY A 549 -12.14 31.67 7.66
N LEU A 550 -11.67 31.24 8.84
CA LEU A 550 -12.17 31.70 10.15
C LEU A 550 -11.17 32.59 10.88
N ASN A 551 -9.97 32.76 10.34
CA ASN A 551 -8.83 33.44 10.97
C ASN A 551 -8.56 32.95 12.41
N GLN A 552 -8.65 31.63 12.61
CA GLN A 552 -8.56 30.98 13.91
C GLN A 552 -7.48 29.87 13.94
N LEU A 553 -6.91 29.68 15.10
CA LEU A 553 -5.98 28.63 15.45
C LEU A 553 -6.70 27.56 16.27
N THR A 554 -6.71 26.30 15.81
CA THR A 554 -7.48 25.22 16.43
C THR A 554 -6.62 24.00 16.74
N CYS A 555 -6.79 23.42 17.91
CA CYS A 555 -6.25 22.12 18.29
C CYS A 555 -7.19 21.00 17.82
N HIS A 556 -6.73 20.11 16.94
CA HIS A 556 -7.55 19.02 16.43
C HIS A 556 -7.66 17.80 17.38
N TYR A 557 -7.12 17.90 18.60
CA TYR A 557 -7.22 16.86 19.64
C TYR A 557 -8.25 17.22 20.71
N CYS A 558 -8.30 18.47 21.15
CA CYS A 558 -9.22 18.88 22.21
C CYS A 558 -10.22 19.97 21.81
N GLY A 559 -10.16 20.47 20.58
CA GLY A 559 -11.01 21.55 20.09
C GLY A 559 -10.65 22.95 20.60
N TYR A 560 -9.56 23.09 21.40
CA TYR A 560 -9.14 24.41 21.88
C TYR A 560 -8.85 25.35 20.71
N THR A 561 -9.53 26.50 20.71
CA THR A 561 -9.49 27.46 19.61
C THR A 561 -9.25 28.87 20.15
N TYR A 562 -8.40 29.64 19.46
CA TYR A 562 -8.30 31.07 19.67
C TYR A 562 -7.98 31.82 18.36
N GLN A 563 -8.18 33.13 18.35
CA GLN A 563 -7.92 33.94 17.18
C GLN A 563 -6.42 34.13 16.95
N LEU A 564 -6.01 34.22 15.68
CA LEU A 564 -4.64 34.54 15.34
C LEU A 564 -4.22 35.88 15.95
N PRO A 565 -3.17 35.95 16.79
CA PRO A 565 -2.69 37.21 17.33
C PRO A 565 -2.13 38.07 16.20
N ARG A 566 -2.27 39.38 16.32
CA ARG A 566 -1.73 40.36 15.36
C ARG A 566 -0.23 40.58 15.53
N ILE A 567 0.27 40.32 16.73
CA ILE A 567 1.65 40.52 17.15
C ILE A 567 2.14 39.18 17.75
N CYS A 568 3.37 38.81 17.45
CA CYS A 568 3.97 37.60 18.02
C CYS A 568 4.11 37.72 19.54
N PRO A 569 3.55 36.81 20.34
CA PRO A 569 3.64 36.88 21.81
C PRO A 569 5.07 36.71 22.35
N ALA A 570 6.01 36.19 21.52
CA ALA A 570 7.37 35.90 21.95
C ALA A 570 8.37 37.04 21.65
N CYS A 571 8.17 37.81 20.54
CA CYS A 571 9.14 38.80 20.12
C CYS A 571 8.48 40.13 19.68
N GLU A 572 7.19 40.26 19.85
CA GLU A 572 6.38 41.45 19.46
C GLU A 572 6.44 41.80 17.96
N GLY A 573 7.01 40.93 17.15
CA GLY A 573 7.06 41.08 15.69
C GLY A 573 5.70 40.90 15.04
N THR A 574 5.44 41.62 13.95
CA THR A 574 4.17 41.57 13.22
C THR A 574 4.18 40.60 12.04
N ASP A 575 5.34 39.99 11.72
CA ASP A 575 5.52 39.12 10.56
C ASP A 575 5.19 37.63 10.89
N LEU A 576 3.87 37.37 11.05
CA LEU A 576 3.32 36.03 11.23
C LEU A 576 2.88 35.47 9.87
N ARG A 577 3.52 34.45 9.39
CA ARG A 577 3.28 33.90 8.05
C ARG A 577 2.88 32.42 8.08
N ASN A 578 2.04 32.06 7.11
CA ASN A 578 1.79 30.68 6.75
C ASN A 578 2.89 30.24 5.80
N ARG A 579 3.67 29.17 6.13
CA ARG A 579 4.86 28.77 5.35
C ARG A 579 4.74 27.41 4.70
N GLY A 580 5.27 27.34 3.45
CA GLY A 580 5.64 26.14 2.71
C GLY A 580 6.38 26.49 1.43
N PHE A 581 7.65 26.06 1.31
CA PHE A 581 8.37 26.09 0.03
C PHE A 581 8.22 24.73 -0.65
N GLY A 582 7.85 24.70 -1.95
CA GLY A 582 7.83 23.50 -2.77
C GLY A 582 9.24 23.04 -3.17
N THR A 583 9.43 21.75 -3.40
CA THR A 583 10.68 21.18 -3.94
C THR A 583 11.10 21.77 -5.28
N GLU A 584 10.14 22.23 -6.09
CA GLU A 584 10.33 22.90 -7.35
C GLU A 584 11.12 24.22 -7.20
N LYS A 585 10.72 25.05 -6.25
CA LYS A 585 11.44 26.30 -5.97
C LYS A 585 12.85 26.04 -5.46
N ILE A 586 13.07 24.98 -4.66
CA ILE A 586 14.38 24.59 -4.18
C ILE A 586 15.27 24.16 -5.35
N GLU A 587 14.70 23.45 -6.32
CA GLU A 587 15.39 23.05 -7.55
C GLU A 587 15.84 24.27 -8.37
N ASP A 588 14.95 25.25 -8.57
CA ASP A 588 15.26 26.49 -9.28
C ASP A 588 16.35 27.31 -8.58
N ASP A 589 16.22 27.47 -7.27
CA ASP A 589 17.19 28.22 -6.45
C ASP A 589 18.59 27.55 -6.48
N ILE A 590 18.67 26.21 -6.41
CA ILE A 590 19.95 25.49 -6.49
C ILE A 590 20.57 25.54 -7.88
N LYS A 591 19.78 25.41 -8.95
CA LYS A 591 20.27 25.56 -10.33
C LYS A 591 20.83 26.95 -10.61
N ALA A 592 20.22 27.99 -10.04
CA ALA A 592 20.73 29.35 -10.12
C ALA A 592 22.07 29.55 -9.37
N LEU A 593 22.25 28.84 -8.24
CA LEU A 593 23.48 28.94 -7.41
C LEU A 593 24.63 28.06 -7.92
N PHE A 594 24.32 26.94 -8.56
CA PHE A 594 25.27 25.96 -9.12
C PHE A 594 24.86 25.55 -10.54
N PRO A 595 25.07 26.42 -11.54
CA PRO A 595 24.59 26.18 -12.91
C PRO A 595 25.16 24.91 -13.58
N ASP A 596 26.40 24.52 -13.20
CA ASP A 596 27.09 23.36 -13.76
C ASP A 596 26.69 22.03 -13.10
N ALA A 597 25.94 22.06 -11.99
CA ALA A 597 25.52 20.87 -11.27
C ALA A 597 24.28 20.22 -11.91
N ARG A 598 24.31 18.90 -12.05
CA ARG A 598 23.20 18.10 -12.53
C ARG A 598 22.24 17.83 -11.38
N VAL A 599 21.12 18.53 -11.37
CA VAL A 599 20.12 18.49 -10.30
C VAL A 599 18.92 17.64 -10.72
N ALA A 600 18.50 16.72 -9.85
CA ALA A 600 17.25 15.96 -10.01
C ALA A 600 16.34 16.15 -8.80
N ARG A 601 15.03 16.04 -9.06
CA ARG A 601 13.97 16.11 -8.03
C ARG A 601 13.25 14.79 -7.90
N MET A 602 13.03 14.36 -6.65
CA MET A 602 12.38 13.12 -6.28
C MET A 602 11.21 13.39 -5.31
N ASP A 603 10.05 13.62 -5.87
CA ASP A 603 8.79 13.87 -5.15
C ASP A 603 7.62 13.14 -5.85
N LEU A 604 6.40 13.29 -5.31
CA LEU A 604 5.20 12.65 -5.85
C LEU A 604 4.91 13.04 -7.31
N ASP A 605 5.27 14.27 -7.72
CA ASP A 605 4.97 14.76 -9.06
C ASP A 605 5.93 14.17 -10.10
N THR A 606 7.21 14.01 -9.74
CA THR A 606 8.25 13.46 -10.61
C THR A 606 8.28 11.92 -10.62
N THR A 607 7.65 11.27 -9.64
CA THR A 607 7.71 9.81 -9.43
C THR A 607 6.35 9.13 -9.56
N ARG A 608 5.45 9.66 -10.40
CA ARG A 608 4.09 9.11 -10.61
C ARG A 608 4.11 7.70 -11.20
N THR A 609 5.10 7.38 -12.02
CA THR A 609 5.28 6.05 -12.61
C THR A 609 6.46 5.32 -11.98
N ARG A 610 6.39 3.99 -11.93
CA ARG A 610 7.48 3.13 -11.46
C ARG A 610 8.77 3.38 -12.24
N THR A 611 8.69 3.46 -13.55
CA THR A 611 9.84 3.70 -14.44
C THR A 611 10.52 5.04 -14.19
N ALA A 612 9.77 6.10 -13.91
CA ALA A 612 10.32 7.42 -13.58
C ALA A 612 11.08 7.38 -12.24
N TYR A 613 10.50 6.72 -11.23
CA TYR A 613 11.14 6.52 -9.93
C TYR A 613 12.45 5.73 -10.05
N GLU A 614 12.41 4.57 -10.71
CA GLU A 614 13.59 3.71 -10.90
C GLU A 614 14.69 4.41 -11.70
N ARG A 615 14.33 5.21 -12.71
CA ARG A 615 15.27 6.00 -13.50
C ARG A 615 16.01 7.03 -12.65
N ILE A 616 15.30 7.83 -11.84
CA ILE A 616 15.93 8.87 -10.98
C ILE A 616 16.93 8.21 -10.02
N ILE A 617 16.58 7.08 -9.42
CA ILE A 617 17.45 6.35 -8.53
C ILE A 617 18.68 5.82 -9.27
N SER A 618 18.49 5.16 -10.42
CA SER A 618 19.57 4.61 -11.23
C SER A 618 20.54 5.71 -11.71
N ASP A 619 20.00 6.85 -12.17
CA ASP A 619 20.83 7.98 -12.64
C ASP A 619 21.64 8.58 -11.49
N PHE A 620 21.07 8.66 -10.29
CA PHE A 620 21.80 9.12 -9.10
C PHE A 620 22.87 8.10 -8.67
N GLN A 621 22.57 6.81 -8.63
CA GLN A 621 23.53 5.75 -8.30
C GLN A 621 24.71 5.69 -9.28
N GLN A 622 24.43 5.92 -10.57
CA GLN A 622 25.46 5.92 -11.62
C GLN A 622 26.27 7.24 -11.70
N GLY A 623 26.04 8.18 -10.77
CA GLY A 623 26.74 9.47 -10.77
C GLY A 623 26.34 10.39 -11.93
N LYS A 624 25.20 10.18 -12.58
CA LYS A 624 24.65 11.07 -13.61
C LYS A 624 23.94 12.30 -13.03
N THR A 625 23.67 12.30 -11.73
CA THR A 625 23.06 13.37 -10.96
C THR A 625 23.98 13.72 -9.79
N ASP A 626 24.26 15.00 -9.57
CA ASP A 626 25.14 15.48 -8.52
C ASP A 626 24.36 15.88 -7.26
N ILE A 627 23.19 16.51 -7.44
CA ILE A 627 22.36 16.98 -6.34
C ILE A 627 20.96 16.35 -6.49
N LEU A 628 20.53 15.60 -5.48
CA LEU A 628 19.17 15.03 -5.40
C LEU A 628 18.35 15.81 -4.38
N ILE A 629 17.28 16.47 -4.85
CA ILE A 629 16.34 17.17 -3.98
C ILE A 629 15.13 16.25 -3.78
N GLY A 630 14.78 16.00 -2.51
CA GLY A 630 13.66 15.10 -2.28
C GLY A 630 12.92 15.31 -0.97
N THR A 631 11.77 14.65 -0.93
CA THR A 631 10.92 14.55 0.27
C THR A 631 11.22 13.24 1.01
N GLN A 632 10.30 12.72 1.81
CA GLN A 632 10.43 11.46 2.50
C GLN A 632 10.83 10.26 1.60
N MET A 633 10.74 10.39 0.27
CA MET A 633 11.13 9.33 -0.65
C MET A 633 12.63 9.08 -0.69
N VAL A 634 13.47 10.11 -0.45
CA VAL A 634 14.94 9.97 -0.42
C VAL A 634 15.46 9.36 0.88
N SER A 635 14.64 9.34 1.94
CA SER A 635 15.05 8.79 3.24
C SER A 635 14.97 7.27 3.32
N LYS A 636 14.28 6.58 2.38
CA LYS A 636 13.83 5.19 2.55
C LYS A 636 14.40 4.24 1.51
N GLY A 637 14.87 3.07 1.99
CA GLY A 637 15.17 1.89 1.15
C GLY A 637 16.24 2.07 0.06
N LEU A 638 16.98 3.18 0.06
CA LEU A 638 17.96 3.52 -0.95
C LEU A 638 19.37 3.48 -0.36
N ASP A 639 20.29 2.93 -1.11
CA ASP A 639 21.71 2.85 -0.74
C ASP A 639 22.54 3.61 -1.77
N PHE A 640 23.21 4.67 -1.32
CA PHE A 640 24.02 5.55 -2.16
C PHE A 640 25.45 5.62 -1.64
N ASP A 641 26.41 5.18 -2.45
CA ASP A 641 27.82 5.06 -2.05
C ASP A 641 28.58 6.38 -2.05
N HIS A 642 28.13 7.36 -2.84
CA HIS A 642 28.87 8.59 -3.14
C HIS A 642 28.30 9.85 -2.45
N VAL A 643 27.32 9.70 -1.58
CA VAL A 643 26.71 10.84 -0.87
C VAL A 643 27.57 11.24 0.32
N SER A 644 28.19 12.42 0.25
CA SER A 644 29.01 12.99 1.33
C SER A 644 28.26 14.02 2.18
N ILE A 645 27.35 14.78 1.57
CA ILE A 645 26.60 15.85 2.22
C ILE A 645 25.10 15.58 2.16
N VAL A 646 24.44 15.77 3.30
CA VAL A 646 22.99 15.81 3.41
C VAL A 646 22.56 17.14 4.03
N GLY A 647 21.71 17.88 3.35
CA GLY A 647 21.13 19.13 3.85
C GLY A 647 19.68 18.93 4.28
N ILE A 648 19.37 19.04 5.57
CA ILE A 648 17.99 19.11 6.09
C ILE A 648 17.61 20.59 6.11
N LEU A 649 16.81 21.03 5.15
CA LEU A 649 16.57 22.46 4.88
C LEU A 649 15.73 23.15 5.96
N ASN A 650 14.80 22.43 6.59
CA ASN A 650 13.97 22.99 7.65
C ASN A 650 13.42 21.89 8.58
N ALA A 651 14.06 21.71 9.73
CA ALA A 651 13.62 20.76 10.75
C ALA A 651 12.33 21.21 11.47
N ASP A 652 12.09 22.53 11.57
CA ASP A 652 10.96 23.08 12.31
C ASP A 652 9.60 22.65 11.72
N THR A 653 9.52 22.38 10.42
CA THR A 653 8.30 21.86 9.79
C THR A 653 7.90 20.48 10.28
N MET A 654 8.86 19.71 10.76
CA MET A 654 8.62 18.38 11.35
C MET A 654 8.30 18.49 12.83
N LEU A 655 9.06 19.30 13.57
CA LEU A 655 8.89 19.53 15.01
C LEU A 655 7.55 20.17 15.37
N ASN A 656 7.10 21.13 14.55
CA ASN A 656 5.89 21.91 14.79
C ASN A 656 4.64 21.32 14.11
N TYR A 657 4.70 20.09 13.59
CA TYR A 657 3.52 19.45 13.02
C TYR A 657 2.44 19.23 14.10
N PRO A 658 1.15 19.56 13.84
CA PRO A 658 0.09 19.49 14.86
C PRO A 658 -0.38 18.05 15.12
N ASP A 659 0.52 17.20 15.61
CA ASP A 659 0.30 15.82 15.96
C ASP A 659 1.12 15.48 17.21
N PHE A 660 0.58 14.67 18.13
CA PHE A 660 1.30 14.24 19.33
C PHE A 660 2.53 13.36 19.02
N ARG A 661 2.63 12.80 17.80
CA ARG A 661 3.79 12.05 17.30
C ARG A 661 4.81 12.93 16.59
N ALA A 662 4.63 14.27 16.59
CA ALA A 662 5.49 15.15 15.80
C ALA A 662 6.97 14.98 16.14
N TYR A 663 7.32 14.89 17.42
CA TYR A 663 8.69 14.75 17.89
C TYR A 663 9.29 13.39 17.57
N GLU A 664 8.54 12.31 17.79
CA GLU A 664 8.93 10.96 17.37
C GLU A 664 9.22 10.90 15.87
N ARG A 665 8.28 11.39 15.05
CA ARG A 665 8.43 11.41 13.59
C ARG A 665 9.57 12.30 13.11
N ALA A 666 9.78 13.43 13.78
CA ALA A 666 10.90 14.33 13.48
C ALA A 666 12.24 13.63 13.74
N PHE A 667 12.39 12.99 14.91
CA PHE A 667 13.58 12.20 15.25
C PHE A 667 13.81 11.08 14.22
N GLN A 668 12.82 10.25 13.98
CA GLN A 668 12.88 9.11 13.05
C GLN A 668 13.32 9.58 11.65
N LEU A 669 12.69 10.63 11.13
CA LEU A 669 12.96 11.11 9.79
C LEU A 669 14.34 11.77 9.68
N MET A 670 14.74 12.59 10.66
CA MET A 670 16.08 13.20 10.69
C MET A 670 17.17 12.16 10.81
N ALA A 671 17.01 11.15 11.67
CA ALA A 671 17.96 10.04 11.82
C ALA A 671 18.07 9.19 10.55
N GLN A 672 16.95 8.89 9.89
CA GLN A 672 16.95 8.15 8.62
C GLN A 672 17.64 8.92 7.49
N VAL A 673 17.33 10.21 7.35
CA VAL A 673 17.93 11.08 6.32
C VAL A 673 19.43 11.26 6.61
N ALA A 674 19.80 11.48 7.86
CA ALA A 674 21.19 11.57 8.29
C ALA A 674 21.95 10.28 7.94
N GLY A 675 21.33 9.11 8.17
CA GLY A 675 21.93 7.83 7.84
C GLY A 675 22.27 7.60 6.36
N ARG A 676 21.87 8.50 5.45
CA ARG A 676 22.24 8.47 4.01
C ARG A 676 23.61 9.09 3.72
N ALA A 677 24.13 9.94 4.63
CA ALA A 677 25.45 10.53 4.48
C ALA A 677 26.56 9.56 4.93
N GLY A 678 27.62 9.45 4.16
CA GLY A 678 28.85 8.72 4.48
C GLY A 678 28.73 7.21 4.36
N ARG A 679 29.47 6.65 3.38
CA ARG A 679 29.69 5.21 3.21
C ARG A 679 31.08 5.00 2.55
N LYS A 680 31.61 3.79 2.62
CA LYS A 680 32.87 3.39 1.98
C LYS A 680 34.07 4.33 2.32
N ASN A 681 34.47 4.38 3.59
CA ASN A 681 35.72 4.98 4.09
C ASN A 681 35.71 6.48 4.38
N LYS A 682 34.59 7.21 4.24
CA LYS A 682 34.53 8.63 4.60
C LYS A 682 33.29 8.91 5.47
N ARG A 683 33.51 9.60 6.59
CA ARG A 683 32.44 10.09 7.46
C ARG A 683 31.65 11.17 6.72
N GLY A 684 30.33 10.97 6.53
CA GLY A 684 29.47 11.96 5.91
C GLY A 684 29.15 13.13 6.85
N ARG A 685 28.71 14.26 6.28
CA ARG A 685 28.26 15.44 7.04
C ARG A 685 26.78 15.71 6.76
N VAL A 686 26.06 16.09 7.81
CA VAL A 686 24.65 16.46 7.73
C VAL A 686 24.49 17.88 8.26
N VAL A 687 24.01 18.79 7.44
CA VAL A 687 23.68 20.16 7.86
C VAL A 687 22.22 20.22 8.22
N LEU A 688 21.92 20.38 9.51
CA LEU A 688 20.58 20.43 10.05
C LEU A 688 20.19 21.90 10.32
N GLN A 689 19.35 22.46 9.45
CA GLN A 689 18.90 23.85 9.58
C GLN A 689 17.62 23.94 10.40
N THR A 690 17.63 24.75 11.46
CA THR A 690 16.48 24.94 12.36
C THR A 690 16.50 26.33 12.98
N LYS A 691 15.31 26.86 13.31
CA LYS A 691 15.15 28.05 14.13
C LYS A 691 15.06 27.73 15.62
N SER A 692 14.84 26.48 15.95
CA SER A 692 14.61 25.96 17.30
C SER A 692 15.80 25.08 17.72
N ILE A 693 16.99 25.65 17.70
CA ILE A 693 18.25 24.90 17.96
C ILE A 693 18.29 24.33 19.39
N ASP A 694 17.65 25.01 20.33
CA ASP A 694 17.56 24.61 21.74
C ASP A 694 16.48 23.55 22.02
N HIS A 695 15.73 23.13 20.98
CA HIS A 695 14.68 22.12 21.16
C HIS A 695 15.30 20.76 21.54
N PRO A 696 14.78 20.06 22.58
CA PRO A 696 15.40 18.83 23.12
C PRO A 696 15.65 17.73 22.08
N ILE A 697 14.85 17.64 21.03
CA ILE A 697 15.01 16.66 19.95
C ILE A 697 16.30 16.89 19.15
N ILE A 698 16.77 18.12 19.03
CA ILE A 698 17.96 18.44 18.20
C ILE A 698 19.24 17.78 18.77
N PRO A 699 19.62 17.98 20.04
CA PRO A 699 20.77 17.26 20.61
C PRO A 699 20.59 15.74 20.64
N GLN A 700 19.35 15.24 20.83
CA GLN A 700 19.07 13.80 20.78
C GLN A 700 19.32 13.20 19.38
N VAL A 701 18.94 13.92 18.31
CA VAL A 701 19.25 13.51 16.92
C VAL A 701 20.74 13.55 16.64
N ILE A 702 21.45 14.58 17.11
CA ILE A 702 22.91 14.72 16.94
C ILE A 702 23.66 13.56 17.62
N ALA A 703 23.26 13.22 18.84
CA ALA A 703 23.84 12.11 19.60
C ALA A 703 23.32 10.73 19.14
N ASN A 704 22.30 10.69 18.26
CA ASN A 704 21.53 9.48 17.92
C ASN A 704 20.98 8.77 19.18
N ASP A 705 20.57 9.56 20.18
CA ASP A 705 20.06 9.09 21.46
C ASP A 705 18.55 8.82 21.38
N TYR A 706 18.22 7.63 20.88
CA TYR A 706 16.84 7.18 20.75
C TYR A 706 16.19 6.99 22.13
N GLU A 707 16.93 6.51 23.14
CA GLU A 707 16.40 6.20 24.47
C GLU A 707 15.97 7.47 25.21
N ALA A 708 16.76 8.55 25.15
CA ALA A 708 16.37 9.83 25.73
C ALA A 708 15.13 10.42 25.02
N MET A 709 15.04 10.32 23.70
CA MET A 709 13.87 10.78 22.95
C MET A 709 12.62 10.03 23.38
N VAL A 710 12.66 8.68 23.41
CA VAL A 710 11.48 7.86 23.71
C VAL A 710 11.07 8.01 25.18
N GLY A 711 12.02 8.16 26.10
CA GLY A 711 11.74 8.41 27.52
C GLY A 711 10.95 9.69 27.73
N GLY A 712 11.37 10.80 27.09
CA GLY A 712 10.61 12.05 27.10
C GLY A 712 9.21 11.90 26.51
N GLN A 713 9.11 11.22 25.37
CA GLN A 713 7.81 10.99 24.71
C GLN A 713 6.87 10.11 25.54
N LEU A 714 7.35 9.08 26.21
CA LEU A 714 6.53 8.24 27.08
C LEU A 714 5.94 9.04 28.24
N ALA A 715 6.75 9.91 28.88
CA ALA A 715 6.29 10.76 29.97
C ALA A 715 5.18 11.72 29.50
N GLU A 716 5.37 12.40 28.37
CA GLU A 716 4.36 13.29 27.79
C GLU A 716 3.07 12.53 27.43
N ARG A 717 3.19 11.37 26.80
CA ARG A 717 2.04 10.57 26.36
C ARG A 717 1.22 10.02 27.52
N GLN A 718 1.88 9.69 28.63
CA GLN A 718 1.19 9.29 29.85
C GLN A 718 0.40 10.47 30.43
N MET A 719 1.01 11.66 30.52
CA MET A 719 0.37 12.87 31.04
C MET A 719 -0.84 13.29 30.20
N PHE A 720 -0.73 13.24 28.87
CA PHE A 720 -1.78 13.70 27.95
C PHE A 720 -2.72 12.58 27.45
N HIS A 721 -2.64 11.38 28.03
CA HIS A 721 -3.51 10.25 27.70
C HIS A 721 -3.39 9.84 26.21
N TYR A 722 -2.18 9.55 25.75
CA TYR A 722 -1.88 9.07 24.39
C TYR A 722 -1.36 7.62 24.35
N PRO A 723 -1.36 6.95 23.20
CA PRO A 723 -0.70 5.65 23.04
C PRO A 723 0.80 5.72 23.42
N PRO A 724 1.33 4.71 24.12
CA PRO A 724 0.80 3.36 24.34
C PRO A 724 -0.16 3.18 25.52
N TYR A 725 -0.36 4.16 26.37
CA TYR A 725 -1.18 4.09 27.59
C TYR A 725 -2.68 4.13 27.31
N TYR A 726 -3.08 4.80 26.24
CA TYR A 726 -4.46 4.94 25.77
C TYR A 726 -4.58 4.51 24.30
N ARG A 727 -5.76 4.06 23.93
CA ARG A 727 -6.14 3.85 22.53
C ARG A 727 -6.95 5.03 22.05
N LEU A 728 -6.70 5.45 20.82
CA LEU A 728 -7.44 6.52 20.18
C LEU A 728 -8.45 5.92 19.20
N VAL A 729 -9.68 6.43 19.23
CA VAL A 729 -10.70 6.16 18.21
C VAL A 729 -11.22 7.50 17.72
N TYR A 730 -11.05 7.77 16.44
CA TYR A 730 -11.66 8.93 15.78
C TYR A 730 -13.00 8.52 15.19
N VAL A 731 -14.05 9.26 15.57
CA VAL A 731 -15.39 9.14 14.99
C VAL A 731 -15.60 10.29 14.04
N TYR A 732 -15.67 9.98 12.75
CA TYR A 732 -15.92 10.97 11.71
C TYR A 732 -17.36 10.95 11.30
N LEU A 733 -17.95 12.16 11.21
CA LEU A 733 -19.31 12.38 10.77
C LEU A 733 -19.29 13.20 9.49
N LYS A 734 -20.08 12.80 8.50
CA LYS A 734 -20.18 13.49 7.20
C LYS A 734 -21.65 13.79 6.86
N ASN A 735 -21.89 14.97 6.32
CA ASN A 735 -23.19 15.36 5.73
C ASN A 735 -22.98 16.46 4.69
N ARG A 736 -23.95 16.59 3.78
CA ARG A 736 -23.97 17.68 2.76
C ARG A 736 -24.37 19.02 3.35
N ASN A 737 -25.18 19.05 4.40
CA ASN A 737 -25.61 20.24 5.10
C ASN A 737 -24.74 20.45 6.35
N GLU A 738 -24.01 21.56 6.40
CA GLU A 738 -23.06 21.86 7.46
C GLU A 738 -23.75 22.11 8.81
N THR A 739 -24.85 22.89 8.81
CA THR A 739 -25.61 23.22 10.02
C THR A 739 -26.23 21.96 10.64
N LEU A 740 -26.80 21.10 9.81
CA LEU A 740 -27.34 19.83 10.27
C LEU A 740 -26.24 18.91 10.80
N LEU A 741 -25.08 18.89 10.14
CA LEU A 741 -23.92 18.12 10.61
C LEU A 741 -23.42 18.59 11.98
N ASP A 742 -23.40 19.89 12.23
CA ASP A 742 -23.00 20.43 13.54
C ASP A 742 -23.97 19.98 14.64
N LEU A 743 -25.28 20.00 14.39
CA LEU A 743 -26.29 19.47 15.30
C LEU A 743 -26.09 17.95 15.53
N MET A 744 -25.91 17.18 14.44
CA MET A 744 -25.65 15.74 14.51
C MET A 744 -24.40 15.44 15.35
N ALA A 745 -23.31 16.18 15.12
CA ALA A 745 -22.04 15.99 15.81
C ALA A 745 -22.14 16.33 17.30
N GLN A 746 -22.84 17.39 17.67
CA GLN A 746 -23.09 17.72 19.07
C GLN A 746 -23.96 16.68 19.76
N THR A 747 -25.03 16.21 19.10
CA THR A 747 -25.92 15.17 19.65
C THR A 747 -25.16 13.85 19.83
N MET A 748 -24.36 13.45 18.84
CA MET A 748 -23.53 12.25 18.93
C MET A 748 -22.52 12.36 20.07
N ALA A 749 -21.82 13.48 20.19
CA ALA A 749 -20.87 13.71 21.27
C ALA A 749 -21.54 13.71 22.65
N ALA A 750 -22.73 14.27 22.80
CA ALA A 750 -23.50 14.22 24.04
C ALA A 750 -23.86 12.77 24.40
N LYS A 751 -24.41 12.00 23.47
CA LYS A 751 -24.71 10.58 23.68
C LYS A 751 -23.44 9.77 24.04
N LEU A 752 -22.33 10.03 23.35
CA LEU A 752 -21.05 9.36 23.68
C LEU A 752 -20.54 9.76 25.08
N ARG A 753 -20.70 11.01 25.52
CA ARG A 753 -20.30 11.44 26.87
C ARG A 753 -21.13 10.79 27.97
N THR A 754 -22.39 10.47 27.73
CA THR A 754 -23.18 9.71 28.72
C THR A 754 -22.63 8.31 28.99
N VAL A 755 -21.97 7.73 27.95
CA VAL A 755 -21.41 6.37 28.02
C VAL A 755 -19.93 6.38 28.41
N PHE A 756 -19.14 7.28 27.83
CA PHE A 756 -17.67 7.30 27.96
C PHE A 756 -17.14 8.42 28.87
N GLY A 757 -17.99 9.36 29.32
CA GLY A 757 -17.60 10.45 30.21
C GLY A 757 -16.56 11.39 29.58
N ASN A 758 -15.55 11.74 30.36
CA ASN A 758 -14.47 12.65 29.96
C ASN A 758 -13.50 12.11 28.89
N ARG A 759 -13.65 10.83 28.46
CA ARG A 759 -12.88 10.22 27.38
C ARG A 759 -13.24 10.77 26.00
N VAL A 760 -14.33 11.56 25.91
CA VAL A 760 -14.87 12.12 24.66
C VAL A 760 -14.48 13.57 24.50
N LEU A 761 -13.69 13.87 23.45
CA LEU A 761 -13.24 15.20 23.08
C LEU A 761 -13.87 15.63 21.74
N GLY A 762 -14.12 16.91 21.59
CA GLY A 762 -14.79 17.46 20.42
C GLY A 762 -16.31 17.56 20.60
N PRO A 763 -17.14 17.73 19.53
CA PRO A 763 -16.76 17.63 18.11
C PRO A 763 -15.95 18.81 17.61
N ASP A 764 -15.07 18.56 16.60
CA ASP A 764 -14.21 19.58 16.02
C ASP A 764 -14.13 19.45 14.48
N LYS A 765 -13.70 20.54 13.83
CA LYS A 765 -13.42 20.54 12.38
C LYS A 765 -12.03 19.93 12.14
N PRO A 766 -11.91 18.83 11.39
CA PRO A 766 -10.59 18.31 11.03
C PRO A 766 -9.85 19.27 10.09
N PRO A 767 -8.52 19.10 9.85
CA PRO A 767 -7.77 19.93 8.91
C PRO A 767 -8.38 20.00 7.51
N VAL A 768 -8.96 18.90 7.05
CA VAL A 768 -9.79 18.82 5.85
C VAL A 768 -11.25 18.72 6.28
N ALA A 769 -11.90 19.87 6.45
CA ALA A 769 -13.27 19.94 6.96
C ALA A 769 -14.35 19.73 5.88
N ARG A 770 -13.96 19.61 4.60
CA ARG A 770 -14.89 19.38 3.48
C ARG A 770 -14.17 18.60 2.37
N VAL A 771 -14.81 17.54 1.88
CA VAL A 771 -14.36 16.77 0.72
C VAL A 771 -15.51 16.73 -0.27
N GLN A 772 -15.30 17.24 -1.49
CA GLN A 772 -16.34 17.42 -2.51
C GLN A 772 -17.53 18.20 -1.94
N THR A 773 -18.70 17.56 -1.81
CA THR A 773 -19.93 18.17 -1.28
C THR A 773 -20.21 17.81 0.18
N LEU A 774 -19.33 17.01 0.84
CA LEU A 774 -19.53 16.52 2.20
C LEU A 774 -18.70 17.33 3.19
N PHE A 775 -19.34 17.94 4.17
CA PHE A 775 -18.70 18.50 5.35
C PHE A 775 -18.34 17.41 6.34
N ILE A 776 -17.30 17.62 7.14
CA ILE A 776 -16.74 16.62 8.06
C ILE A 776 -16.63 17.23 9.46
N ARG A 777 -17.00 16.42 10.47
CA ARG A 777 -16.72 16.66 11.90
C ARG A 777 -16.04 15.44 12.48
N LYS A 778 -15.23 15.67 13.51
CA LYS A 778 -14.45 14.63 14.19
C LYS A 778 -14.71 14.69 15.70
N ILE A 779 -14.98 13.53 16.29
CA ILE A 779 -14.98 13.31 17.74
C ILE A 779 -13.82 12.37 18.05
N VAL A 780 -13.12 12.62 19.15
CA VAL A 780 -11.98 11.81 19.61
C VAL A 780 -12.34 11.10 20.88
N LEU A 781 -12.12 9.78 20.91
CA LEU A 781 -12.20 9.00 22.16
C LEU A 781 -10.79 8.57 22.56
N LYS A 782 -10.46 8.74 23.84
CA LYS A 782 -9.25 8.24 24.48
C LYS A 782 -9.65 7.15 25.49
N ILE A 783 -9.31 5.90 25.20
CA ILE A 783 -9.71 4.74 25.98
C ILE A 783 -8.47 4.10 26.57
N GLU A 784 -8.44 3.85 27.86
CA GLU A 784 -7.32 3.20 28.56
C GLU A 784 -7.05 1.81 27.97
N THR A 785 -5.78 1.43 27.83
CA THR A 785 -5.39 0.16 27.19
C THR A 785 -5.85 -1.08 27.96
N ASN A 786 -6.10 -0.95 29.28
CA ASN A 786 -6.65 -2.00 30.14
C ASN A 786 -8.19 -2.10 30.10
N ALA A 787 -8.89 -1.13 29.46
CA ALA A 787 -10.34 -1.17 29.31
C ALA A 787 -10.77 -2.24 28.29
N PRO A 788 -11.96 -2.87 28.46
CA PRO A 788 -12.46 -3.91 27.56
C PRO A 788 -12.90 -3.31 26.21
N MET A 789 -11.99 -3.31 25.23
CA MET A 789 -12.23 -2.71 23.92
C MET A 789 -13.40 -3.30 23.15
N ALA A 790 -13.71 -4.59 23.34
CA ALA A 790 -14.91 -5.20 22.76
C ALA A 790 -16.17 -4.46 23.20
N ARG A 791 -16.29 -4.20 24.51
CA ARG A 791 -17.43 -3.46 25.06
C ARG A 791 -17.48 -2.01 24.57
N ALA A 792 -16.32 -1.36 24.44
CA ALA A 792 -16.27 0.01 23.89
C ALA A 792 -16.77 0.06 22.44
N ARG A 793 -16.41 -0.95 21.61
CA ARG A 793 -16.90 -1.06 20.23
C ARG A 793 -18.40 -1.30 20.15
N GLU A 794 -18.93 -2.21 20.96
CA GLU A 794 -20.38 -2.44 21.04
C GLU A 794 -21.15 -1.16 21.37
N LEU A 795 -20.69 -0.41 22.36
CA LEU A 795 -21.32 0.85 22.78
C LEU A 795 -21.24 1.92 21.69
N LEU A 796 -20.11 2.01 20.97
CA LEU A 796 -19.98 2.92 19.81
C LEU A 796 -20.98 2.60 18.70
N VAL A 797 -21.09 1.32 18.34
CA VAL A 797 -22.06 0.85 17.32
C VAL A 797 -23.50 1.06 17.80
N GLN A 798 -23.78 0.84 19.09
CA GLN A 798 -25.10 1.10 19.66
C GLN A 798 -25.48 2.57 19.55
N VAL A 799 -24.61 3.49 19.98
CA VAL A 799 -24.87 4.94 19.87
C VAL A 799 -25.07 5.36 18.42
N GLN A 800 -24.30 4.80 17.48
CA GLN A 800 -24.49 5.05 16.05
C GLN A 800 -25.88 4.59 15.56
N LYS A 801 -26.32 3.39 15.94
CA LYS A 801 -27.64 2.85 15.59
C LYS A 801 -28.77 3.74 16.13
N GLU A 802 -28.65 4.18 17.39
CA GLU A 802 -29.62 5.09 18.01
C GLU A 802 -29.69 6.44 17.29
N MET A 803 -28.54 6.97 16.82
CA MET A 803 -28.50 8.21 16.04
C MET A 803 -29.22 8.06 14.70
N VAL A 804 -28.91 6.99 13.95
CA VAL A 804 -29.46 6.78 12.60
C VAL A 804 -30.96 6.38 12.64
N ALA A 805 -31.43 5.85 13.77
CA ALA A 805 -32.85 5.55 13.98
C ALA A 805 -33.73 6.80 14.04
N GLU A 806 -33.17 7.97 14.39
CA GLU A 806 -33.89 9.22 14.34
C GLU A 806 -34.05 9.71 12.90
N ASP A 807 -35.30 9.93 12.42
CA ASP A 807 -35.59 10.30 11.02
C ASP A 807 -34.79 11.49 10.52
N ARG A 808 -34.58 12.50 11.35
CA ARG A 808 -33.80 13.70 11.05
C ARG A 808 -32.32 13.41 10.82
N PHE A 809 -31.80 12.26 11.27
CA PHE A 809 -30.39 11.91 11.18
C PHE A 809 -30.09 10.75 10.22
N LYS A 810 -31.08 10.23 9.49
CA LYS A 810 -30.90 9.15 8.50
C LYS A 810 -29.84 9.43 7.44
N SER A 811 -29.59 10.70 7.13
CA SER A 811 -28.57 11.13 6.16
C SER A 811 -27.15 11.20 6.74
N LEU A 812 -26.95 10.89 8.02
CA LEU A 812 -25.65 10.89 8.68
C LEU A 812 -24.78 9.74 8.18
N ILE A 813 -23.58 10.08 7.72
CA ILE A 813 -22.56 9.09 7.40
C ILE A 813 -21.54 9.08 8.53
N VAL A 814 -21.38 7.95 9.20
CA VAL A 814 -20.40 7.75 10.27
C VAL A 814 -19.34 6.76 9.82
N TYR A 815 -18.08 7.04 10.12
CA TYR A 815 -17.00 6.06 9.99
C TYR A 815 -15.98 6.26 11.12
N TYR A 816 -15.29 5.18 11.41
CA TYR A 816 -14.31 5.12 12.49
C TYR A 816 -12.89 5.02 11.96
N ASP A 817 -11.94 5.59 12.69
CA ASP A 817 -10.51 5.36 12.53
C ASP A 817 -9.94 4.95 13.89
N VAL A 818 -9.68 3.67 14.01
CA VAL A 818 -9.11 3.06 15.23
C VAL A 818 -7.60 3.06 15.11
N ASP A 819 -6.89 3.44 16.17
CA ASP A 819 -5.44 3.66 16.18
C ASP A 819 -4.99 4.57 15.02
N PRO A 820 -5.47 5.82 14.96
CA PRO A 820 -5.11 6.77 13.89
C PRO A 820 -3.62 7.10 13.92
N MET A 821 -3.06 7.35 12.72
CA MET A 821 -1.65 7.64 12.54
C MET A 821 -1.44 9.01 11.88
#